data_37d7e49d8689b3f55280c8afb565ffd9
#
_entry.id   37d7e49d8689b3f55280c8afb565ffd9
#
_cell.length_a   1.000
_cell.length_b   1.000
_cell.length_c   1.000
_cell.angle_alpha   90.00
_cell.angle_beta   90.00
_cell.angle_gamma   90.00
#
_symmetry.space_group_name_H-M   'P 1'
#
loop_
_entity.id
_entity.type
_entity.pdbx_description
1 polymer ?
#
loop_
_entity_poly.entity_id
_entity_poly.type
_entity_poly.pdbx_seq_one_letter_code
_entity_poly.pdbx_strand_id
1 'polypeptide(L)'
;SSAAHHYGSPRVLCESFGGIYWNANFARMKWLTDWEYVLGIDLLNPHGFHYSIEGDRKRDWPPSQFYHHPFWKYYRRFAEYVSRLSYMLSGGKHVANVLFLFPIISAWANYIPQKRTTLFDIIERDFYYLTDMLLRIHWDYDYVDENILRDAEIIGDKIKIKEEFYDVLLLPPITTIKTSTMEKIKNFYNSGGKILAGILLPFQSAEKGYDEEVIKNFRDLFGVDPLEVSSEIIKCISMKRKRYAIKAIKRKNKRGGCAYFIKATAPLSAIKPSKLIDKLLSEMSKADVKIDDPEILCLHKVKDGVDIFFIVNPSEVTRNFTLSLRSRGKPEIWDPENGSVETLWIYQIENNGVKIPLTLHGYGSKFIVLKANEEEPHITDTNIKVERVEKDGDKIRIIAYAERACNAYIEISWKNLKEKLFLGMLEGPKIIELPTKWKFKIIGENAFLIDFWKVKMDDEEERGFKEGWYKPEYDESGWLSLNCGPLSAYFSEAPRALWYKSRFNVEGGKVRKILLDGVEGDAFRLFINGEEINVRGPSSILDVNITEVDISDKVRLGENVIAILIKPSSLKDGLLDPIRILGEFKVTEKECKISLDPLHNEIVVGKSWTEQGFPYYSGTIIYETEIEIPNLTSDKKVLLDCGDVRDILEVVVNDESCGIRLWQPYIIDVTRNLKSGRNKIELKVTNTAANIIKGEKVPSGLLSPPKLIMYDLHEISLGYNDFKGMTNHND
;
A
#
# COMPACT_ATOMS: atom_id res chain seq x y z
N SER A 1 -10.46 -15.38 -1.08
CA SER A 1 -10.81 -15.41 -2.51
C SER A 1 -11.17 -16.80 -2.96
N SER A 2 -10.26 -17.77 -3.00
CA SER A 2 -10.49 -19.13 -3.53
C SER A 2 -11.71 -19.84 -2.92
N ALA A 3 -11.92 -19.73 -1.60
CA ALA A 3 -13.10 -20.30 -0.95
C ALA A 3 -14.41 -19.66 -1.48
N ALA A 4 -14.40 -18.33 -1.69
CA ALA A 4 -15.56 -17.63 -2.24
C ALA A 4 -15.90 -18.12 -3.66
N HIS A 5 -14.89 -18.29 -4.52
CA HIS A 5 -15.05 -18.82 -5.87
C HIS A 5 -15.65 -20.25 -5.82
N HIS A 6 -15.09 -21.13 -5.00
CA HIS A 6 -15.52 -22.53 -4.90
C HIS A 6 -16.90 -22.72 -4.27
N TYR A 7 -17.32 -21.83 -3.37
CA TYR A 7 -18.66 -21.88 -2.77
C TYR A 7 -19.69 -21.00 -3.51
N GLY A 8 -19.23 -20.17 -4.46
CA GLY A 8 -20.07 -19.22 -5.21
C GLY A 8 -20.54 -18.04 -4.37
N SER A 9 -19.70 -17.60 -3.41
CA SER A 9 -19.99 -16.40 -2.62
C SER A 9 -19.84 -15.16 -3.50
N PRO A 10 -20.78 -14.19 -3.45
CA PRO A 10 -20.77 -13.03 -4.35
C PRO A 10 -19.72 -11.99 -3.97
N ARG A 11 -19.22 -12.00 -2.74
CA ARG A 11 -18.30 -10.99 -2.20
C ARG A 11 -17.23 -11.64 -1.32
N VAL A 12 -16.07 -10.99 -1.30
CA VAL A 12 -14.93 -11.38 -0.46
C VAL A 12 -14.52 -10.18 0.39
N LEU A 13 -14.81 -10.25 1.70
CA LEU A 13 -14.54 -9.19 2.66
C LEU A 13 -13.17 -9.36 3.32
N CYS A 14 -12.45 -8.24 3.49
CA CYS A 14 -11.31 -8.13 4.38
C CYS A 14 -11.52 -7.01 5.39
N GLU A 15 -11.30 -7.29 6.68
CA GLU A 15 -11.12 -6.27 7.71
C GLU A 15 -9.66 -5.80 7.63
N SER A 16 -9.48 -4.53 7.25
CA SER A 16 -8.17 -4.00 6.88
C SER A 16 -7.78 -2.83 7.77
N PHE A 17 -6.48 -2.53 7.85
CA PHE A 17 -5.87 -1.39 8.54
C PHE A 17 -5.77 -1.49 10.06
N GLY A 18 -6.27 -2.55 10.70
CA GLY A 18 -6.05 -2.77 12.13
C GLY A 18 -4.56 -2.92 12.47
N GLY A 19 -4.07 -2.12 13.42
CA GLY A 19 -2.67 -2.20 13.85
C GLY A 19 -1.63 -1.58 12.90
N ILE A 20 -2.02 -0.78 11.92
CA ILE A 20 -1.06 -0.08 11.04
C ILE A 20 -0.52 1.24 11.64
N TYR A 21 -0.87 1.54 12.88
CA TYR A 21 -0.42 2.68 13.71
C TYR A 21 -0.87 4.07 13.22
N TRP A 22 -0.65 5.10 14.07
CA TRP A 22 -1.10 6.46 13.86
C TRP A 22 -0.38 7.21 12.72
N ASN A 23 0.77 6.70 12.26
CA ASN A 23 1.49 7.22 11.09
C ASN A 23 0.99 6.65 9.76
N ALA A 24 -0.07 5.84 9.76
CA ALA A 24 -0.69 5.35 8.55
C ALA A 24 -1.32 6.51 7.76
N ASN A 25 -0.90 6.65 6.52
CA ASN A 25 -1.40 7.62 5.55
C ASN A 25 -2.18 6.94 4.43
N PHE A 26 -2.80 7.73 3.56
CA PHE A 26 -3.55 7.17 2.43
C PHE A 26 -2.68 6.38 1.44
N ALA A 27 -1.40 6.70 1.28
CA ALA A 27 -0.51 5.92 0.43
C ALA A 27 -0.35 4.49 0.94
N ARG A 28 -0.16 4.31 2.26
CA ARG A 28 -0.08 3.00 2.89
C ARG A 28 -1.41 2.25 2.86
N MET A 29 -2.52 2.96 3.08
CA MET A 29 -3.86 2.37 2.99
C MET A 29 -4.17 1.93 1.56
N LYS A 30 -3.84 2.76 0.54
CA LYS A 30 -3.97 2.39 -0.87
C LYS A 30 -3.16 1.17 -1.23
N TRP A 31 -1.88 1.13 -0.82
CA TRP A 31 -0.99 0.00 -1.07
C TRP A 31 -1.58 -1.32 -0.53
N LEU A 32 -2.06 -1.32 0.73
CA LEU A 32 -2.71 -2.49 1.32
C LEU A 32 -3.99 -2.88 0.57
N THR A 33 -4.85 -1.89 0.27
CA THR A 33 -6.09 -2.12 -0.48
C THR A 33 -5.82 -2.73 -1.84
N ASP A 34 -4.89 -2.17 -2.62
CA ASP A 34 -4.56 -2.68 -3.95
C ASP A 34 -3.99 -4.09 -3.90
N TRP A 35 -3.13 -4.36 -2.90
CA TRP A 35 -2.58 -5.69 -2.67
C TRP A 35 -3.66 -6.71 -2.30
N GLU A 36 -4.58 -6.36 -1.42
CA GLU A 36 -5.72 -7.22 -1.07
C GLU A 36 -6.64 -7.46 -2.28
N TYR A 37 -6.95 -6.41 -3.04
CA TYR A 37 -7.87 -6.47 -4.16
C TYR A 37 -7.30 -7.23 -5.36
N VAL A 38 -6.02 -7.11 -5.65
CA VAL A 38 -5.38 -7.89 -6.72
C VAL A 38 -5.29 -9.38 -6.36
N LEU A 39 -5.39 -9.73 -5.07
CA LEU A 39 -5.50 -11.10 -4.57
C LEU A 39 -6.96 -11.58 -4.43
N GLY A 40 -7.93 -10.80 -4.91
CA GLY A 40 -9.33 -11.19 -5.04
C GLY A 40 -10.26 -10.75 -3.92
N ILE A 41 -9.84 -9.85 -3.01
CA ILE A 41 -10.76 -9.13 -2.13
C ILE A 41 -11.57 -8.13 -2.97
N ASP A 42 -12.84 -7.92 -2.65
CA ASP A 42 -13.69 -6.94 -3.35
C ASP A 42 -14.62 -6.15 -2.41
N LEU A 43 -14.46 -6.34 -1.10
CA LEU A 43 -15.18 -5.60 -0.07
C LEU A 43 -14.24 -5.28 1.09
N LEU A 44 -13.94 -3.98 1.24
CA LEU A 44 -13.09 -3.46 2.31
C LEU A 44 -13.94 -3.11 3.54
N ASN A 45 -13.54 -3.59 4.71
CA ASN A 45 -14.06 -3.17 6.00
C ASN A 45 -12.94 -2.51 6.81
N PRO A 46 -12.82 -1.17 6.81
CA PRO A 46 -11.72 -0.51 7.51
C PRO A 46 -11.85 -0.63 9.03
N HIS A 47 -10.79 -1.05 9.69
CA HIS A 47 -10.63 -0.94 11.13
C HIS A 47 -9.90 0.35 11.46
N GLY A 48 -10.46 1.31 12.18
CA GLY A 48 -11.84 1.43 12.60
C GLY A 48 -12.19 2.91 12.72
N PHE A 49 -13.45 3.20 13.05
CA PHE A 49 -13.96 4.57 13.24
C PHE A 49 -14.39 4.74 14.70
N HIS A 50 -13.44 4.98 15.59
CA HIS A 50 -13.72 5.14 17.01
C HIS A 50 -14.46 6.46 17.25
N TYR A 51 -15.52 6.42 18.07
CA TYR A 51 -16.20 7.64 18.50
C TYR A 51 -15.29 8.48 19.42
N SER A 52 -14.53 7.82 20.29
CA SER A 52 -13.50 8.43 21.14
C SER A 52 -12.25 7.54 21.17
N ILE A 53 -11.09 8.15 21.24
CA ILE A 53 -9.77 7.50 21.42
C ILE A 53 -9.23 7.62 22.83
N GLU A 54 -10.05 8.08 23.76
CA GLU A 54 -9.70 8.18 25.19
C GLU A 54 -9.21 6.84 25.74
N GLY A 55 -8.20 6.86 26.59
CA GLY A 55 -7.66 5.70 27.28
C GLY A 55 -7.04 4.67 26.32
N ASP A 56 -7.33 3.39 26.54
CA ASP A 56 -6.73 2.28 25.79
C ASP A 56 -7.16 2.20 24.33
N ARG A 57 -8.29 2.83 23.94
CA ARG A 57 -8.78 2.84 22.55
C ARG A 57 -7.75 3.39 21.57
N LYS A 58 -6.91 4.36 21.98
CA LYS A 58 -5.81 4.88 21.13
C LYS A 58 -4.66 3.88 20.93
N ARG A 59 -4.64 2.79 21.72
CA ARG A 59 -3.63 1.72 21.69
C ARG A 59 -4.18 0.41 21.15
N ASP A 60 -5.53 0.28 21.07
CA ASP A 60 -6.21 -0.92 20.62
C ASP A 60 -6.29 -0.93 19.08
N TRP A 61 -5.36 -1.63 18.45
CA TRP A 61 -5.26 -1.79 16.98
C TRP A 61 -5.39 -0.47 16.21
N PRO A 62 -4.59 0.59 16.56
CA PRO A 62 -4.68 1.88 15.89
C PRO A 62 -4.38 1.80 14.40
N PRO A 63 -4.82 2.81 13.60
CA PRO A 63 -5.41 4.07 14.03
C PRO A 63 -6.94 4.05 14.10
N SER A 64 -7.54 5.06 14.76
CA SER A 64 -8.87 5.50 14.38
C SER A 64 -8.79 6.33 13.11
N GLN A 65 -9.54 5.98 12.07
CA GLN A 65 -9.53 6.67 10.78
C GLN A 65 -10.59 7.80 10.70
N PHE A 66 -11.17 8.15 11.83
CA PHE A 66 -12.26 9.11 11.95
C PHE A 66 -11.71 10.56 12.15
N TYR A 67 -12.53 11.45 12.68
CA TYR A 67 -12.25 12.88 12.82
C TYR A 67 -10.99 13.23 13.63
N HIS A 68 -10.45 12.31 14.39
CA HIS A 68 -9.17 12.44 15.10
C HIS A 68 -7.97 12.65 14.18
N HIS A 69 -8.09 12.22 12.93
CA HIS A 69 -7.04 12.41 11.92
C HIS A 69 -7.24 13.71 11.14
N PRO A 70 -6.17 14.51 10.94
CA PRO A 70 -6.24 15.68 10.07
C PRO A 70 -6.68 15.36 8.64
N PHE A 71 -6.46 14.13 8.18
CA PHE A 71 -6.84 13.68 6.86
C PHE A 71 -8.33 13.35 6.69
N TRP A 72 -9.14 13.34 7.77
CA TRP A 72 -10.55 12.97 7.72
C TRP A 72 -11.34 13.71 6.63
N LYS A 73 -11.09 15.00 6.44
CA LYS A 73 -11.73 15.82 5.41
C LYS A 73 -11.51 15.32 3.97
N TYR A 74 -10.46 14.49 3.75
CA TYR A 74 -10.14 13.88 2.46
C TYR A 74 -10.60 12.41 2.37
N TYR A 75 -11.05 11.80 3.45
CA TYR A 75 -11.38 10.38 3.52
C TYR A 75 -12.39 9.94 2.46
N ARG A 76 -13.36 10.81 2.12
CA ARG A 76 -14.33 10.57 1.06
C ARG A 76 -13.65 10.21 -0.28
N ARG A 77 -12.54 10.85 -0.65
CA ARG A 77 -11.83 10.55 -1.89
C ARG A 77 -11.22 9.15 -1.89
N PHE A 78 -10.69 8.72 -0.75
CA PHE A 78 -10.22 7.35 -0.56
C PHE A 78 -11.38 6.36 -0.65
N ALA A 79 -12.50 6.65 -0.02
CA ALA A 79 -13.71 5.81 -0.09
C ALA A 79 -14.26 5.69 -1.53
N GLU A 80 -14.24 6.78 -2.30
CA GLU A 80 -14.62 6.77 -3.73
C GLU A 80 -13.66 5.91 -4.57
N TYR A 81 -12.36 5.98 -4.29
CA TYR A 81 -11.36 5.09 -4.89
C TYR A 81 -11.69 3.61 -4.62
N VAL A 82 -11.88 3.23 -3.37
CA VAL A 82 -12.23 1.87 -2.95
C VAL A 82 -13.55 1.42 -3.56
N SER A 83 -14.54 2.33 -3.64
CA SER A 83 -15.84 2.03 -4.27
C SER A 83 -15.70 1.67 -5.74
N ARG A 84 -14.82 2.37 -6.49
CA ARG A 84 -14.55 2.03 -7.90
C ARG A 84 -13.87 0.68 -8.04
N LEU A 85 -12.89 0.37 -7.18
CA LEU A 85 -12.27 -0.97 -7.13
C LEU A 85 -13.31 -2.05 -6.87
N SER A 86 -14.13 -1.86 -5.82
CA SER A 86 -15.19 -2.82 -5.45
C SER A 86 -16.21 -3.01 -6.56
N TYR A 87 -16.62 -1.92 -7.23
CA TYR A 87 -17.55 -2.00 -8.36
C TYR A 87 -17.00 -2.82 -9.53
N MET A 88 -15.73 -2.59 -9.88
CA MET A 88 -15.08 -3.27 -11.00
C MET A 88 -14.82 -4.76 -10.70
N LEU A 89 -14.41 -5.08 -9.47
CA LEU A 89 -13.93 -6.42 -9.09
C LEU A 89 -15.02 -7.29 -8.47
N SER A 90 -16.15 -6.73 -7.99
CA SER A 90 -17.27 -7.53 -7.47
C SER A 90 -18.04 -8.23 -8.59
N GLY A 91 -18.46 -9.47 -8.34
CA GLY A 91 -19.14 -10.31 -9.33
C GLY A 91 -18.23 -10.70 -10.50
N GLY A 92 -18.82 -11.16 -11.61
CA GLY A 92 -18.07 -11.70 -12.73
C GLY A 92 -17.37 -13.02 -12.39
N LYS A 93 -16.55 -13.49 -13.33
CA LYS A 93 -15.82 -14.75 -13.23
C LYS A 93 -14.31 -14.47 -13.11
N HIS A 94 -13.66 -15.08 -12.14
CA HIS A 94 -12.20 -15.09 -12.01
C HIS A 94 -11.60 -15.99 -13.08
N VAL A 95 -10.48 -15.60 -13.65
CA VAL A 95 -9.78 -16.38 -14.68
C VAL A 95 -8.45 -16.87 -14.12
N ALA A 96 -8.42 -18.11 -13.66
CA ALA A 96 -7.21 -18.78 -13.20
C ALA A 96 -7.00 -20.12 -13.93
N ASN A 97 -5.75 -20.38 -14.34
CA ASN A 97 -5.43 -21.63 -15.04
C ASN A 97 -5.01 -22.75 -14.10
N VAL A 98 -4.57 -22.43 -12.88
CA VAL A 98 -3.95 -23.36 -11.94
C VAL A 98 -4.85 -23.58 -10.73
N LEU A 99 -5.14 -24.85 -10.44
CA LEU A 99 -5.76 -25.27 -9.19
C LEU A 99 -4.66 -25.79 -8.26
N PHE A 100 -4.45 -25.10 -7.15
CA PHE A 100 -3.33 -25.36 -6.25
C PHE A 100 -3.81 -26.08 -4.98
N LEU A 101 -3.42 -27.33 -4.79
CA LEU A 101 -3.85 -28.11 -3.63
C LEU A 101 -3.30 -27.49 -2.33
N PHE A 102 -4.18 -27.24 -1.36
CA PHE A 102 -3.80 -26.77 -0.03
C PHE A 102 -3.28 -27.93 0.83
N PRO A 103 -2.01 -27.93 1.27
CA PRO A 103 -1.35 -29.12 1.83
C PRO A 103 -1.66 -29.38 3.31
N ILE A 104 -2.86 -29.02 3.79
CA ILE A 104 -3.20 -29.01 5.22
C ILE A 104 -3.11 -30.38 5.87
N ILE A 105 -3.55 -31.46 5.17
CA ILE A 105 -3.50 -32.83 5.69
C ILE A 105 -2.05 -33.25 5.91
N SER A 106 -1.17 -32.96 4.94
CA SER A 106 0.26 -33.24 5.07
C SER A 106 0.92 -32.40 6.16
N ALA A 107 0.49 -31.16 6.32
CA ALA A 107 0.99 -30.29 7.41
C ALA A 107 0.60 -30.89 8.77
N TRP A 108 -0.66 -31.26 8.99
CA TRP A 108 -1.12 -31.90 10.23
C TRP A 108 -0.39 -33.21 10.53
N ALA A 109 -0.18 -34.06 9.51
CA ALA A 109 0.51 -35.35 9.69
C ALA A 109 1.99 -35.21 10.10
N ASN A 110 2.62 -34.05 9.84
CA ASN A 110 4.03 -33.80 10.14
C ASN A 110 4.25 -32.72 11.23
N TYR A 111 3.18 -32.12 11.76
CA TYR A 111 3.27 -31.12 12.81
C TYR A 111 3.41 -31.77 14.19
N ILE A 112 4.45 -31.39 14.91
CA ILE A 112 4.65 -31.77 16.31
C ILE A 112 4.77 -30.47 17.12
N PRO A 113 3.92 -30.23 18.16
CA PRO A 113 4.01 -29.04 18.99
C PRO A 113 5.42 -28.85 19.54
N GLN A 114 5.92 -27.63 19.50
CA GLN A 114 7.24 -27.20 19.97
C GLN A 114 8.44 -27.88 19.27
N LYS A 115 8.22 -28.68 18.24
CA LYS A 115 9.29 -29.32 17.46
C LYS A 115 9.03 -29.19 15.96
N ARG A 116 9.90 -28.52 15.24
CA ARG A 116 9.84 -28.49 13.76
C ARG A 116 10.47 -29.76 13.20
N THR A 117 9.74 -30.44 12.34
CA THR A 117 10.26 -31.59 11.59
C THR A 117 10.75 -31.13 10.21
N THR A 118 11.73 -31.82 9.65
CA THR A 118 12.25 -31.50 8.31
C THR A 118 11.15 -31.55 7.23
N LEU A 119 10.25 -32.51 7.31
CA LEU A 119 9.14 -32.62 6.34
C LEU A 119 8.15 -31.46 6.46
N PHE A 120 7.79 -31.08 7.69
CA PHE A 120 6.93 -29.91 7.93
C PHE A 120 7.56 -28.63 7.39
N ASP A 121 8.86 -28.41 7.64
CA ASP A 121 9.60 -27.26 7.11
C ASP A 121 9.61 -27.19 5.58
N ILE A 122 9.75 -28.33 4.90
CA ILE A 122 9.70 -28.40 3.43
C ILE A 122 8.30 -28.05 2.94
N ILE A 123 7.28 -28.67 3.51
CA ILE A 123 5.87 -28.46 3.11
C ILE A 123 5.51 -26.98 3.27
N GLU A 124 5.78 -26.39 4.43
CA GLU A 124 5.42 -25.01 4.72
C GLU A 124 6.19 -24.00 3.84
N ARG A 125 7.52 -24.10 3.80
CA ARG A 125 8.36 -23.13 3.07
C ARG A 125 8.14 -23.20 1.56
N ASP A 126 8.00 -24.39 1.02
CA ASP A 126 7.79 -24.55 -0.42
C ASP A 126 6.35 -24.19 -0.82
N PHE A 127 5.37 -24.37 0.06
CA PHE A 127 4.03 -23.86 -0.15
C PHE A 127 4.02 -22.33 -0.28
N TYR A 128 4.61 -21.61 0.69
CA TYR A 128 4.73 -20.15 0.60
C TYR A 128 5.54 -19.67 -0.59
N TYR A 129 6.64 -20.37 -0.90
CA TYR A 129 7.45 -20.05 -2.07
C TYR A 129 6.66 -20.20 -3.38
N LEU A 130 5.92 -21.30 -3.55
CA LEU A 130 5.11 -21.54 -4.75
C LEU A 130 3.99 -20.52 -4.88
N THR A 131 3.35 -20.13 -3.75
CA THR A 131 2.35 -19.07 -3.68
C THR A 131 2.86 -17.74 -4.26
N ASP A 132 3.96 -17.21 -3.71
CA ASP A 132 4.55 -15.95 -4.16
C ASP A 132 5.10 -16.05 -5.58
N MET A 133 5.77 -17.17 -5.90
CA MET A 133 6.38 -17.40 -7.20
C MET A 133 5.36 -17.44 -8.34
N LEU A 134 4.20 -18.08 -8.16
CA LEU A 134 3.15 -18.14 -9.18
C LEU A 134 2.63 -16.73 -9.51
N LEU A 135 2.39 -15.88 -8.51
CA LEU A 135 1.99 -14.49 -8.73
C LEU A 135 3.04 -13.71 -9.54
N ARG A 136 4.34 -13.90 -9.22
CA ARG A 136 5.45 -13.19 -9.88
C ARG A 136 5.73 -13.67 -11.30
N ILE A 137 5.36 -14.90 -11.65
CA ILE A 137 5.43 -15.40 -13.03
C ILE A 137 4.09 -15.30 -13.77
N HIS A 138 3.10 -14.64 -13.15
CA HIS A 138 1.77 -14.33 -13.71
C HIS A 138 0.96 -15.57 -14.13
N TRP A 139 1.02 -16.62 -13.30
CA TRP A 139 0.12 -17.76 -13.34
C TRP A 139 -0.86 -17.65 -12.19
N ASP A 140 -2.04 -17.12 -12.45
CA ASP A 140 -3.07 -16.98 -11.43
C ASP A 140 -3.66 -18.35 -11.05
N TYR A 141 -4.09 -18.46 -9.80
CA TYR A 141 -4.50 -19.73 -9.22
C TYR A 141 -5.57 -19.58 -8.14
N ASP A 142 -6.28 -20.67 -7.90
CA ASP A 142 -7.08 -20.85 -6.69
C ASP A 142 -6.53 -22.00 -5.85
N TYR A 143 -6.54 -21.84 -4.53
CA TYR A 143 -6.30 -22.93 -3.59
C TYR A 143 -7.50 -23.85 -3.53
N VAL A 144 -7.28 -25.16 -3.47
CA VAL A 144 -8.35 -26.13 -3.30
C VAL A 144 -8.12 -27.04 -2.09
N ASP A 145 -9.13 -27.15 -1.23
CA ASP A 145 -9.19 -28.17 -0.18
C ASP A 145 -9.48 -29.53 -0.77
N GLU A 146 -9.00 -30.61 -0.11
CA GLU A 146 -9.19 -31.98 -0.58
C GLU A 146 -10.66 -32.40 -0.67
N ASN A 147 -11.55 -31.87 0.18
CA ASN A 147 -12.98 -32.20 0.11
C ASN A 147 -13.62 -31.53 -1.12
N ILE A 148 -13.29 -30.28 -1.38
CA ILE A 148 -13.75 -29.55 -2.57
C ILE A 148 -13.24 -30.25 -3.83
N LEU A 149 -11.95 -30.61 -3.86
CA LEU A 149 -11.38 -31.35 -5.01
C LEU A 149 -12.05 -32.69 -5.24
N ARG A 150 -12.38 -33.46 -4.18
CA ARG A 150 -13.15 -34.71 -4.28
C ARG A 150 -14.45 -34.49 -5.03
N ASP A 151 -15.18 -33.43 -4.71
CA ASP A 151 -16.52 -33.14 -5.22
C ASP A 151 -16.50 -32.38 -6.56
N ALA A 152 -15.33 -31.92 -7.02
CA ALA A 152 -15.17 -31.24 -8.29
C ALA A 152 -15.56 -32.12 -9.50
N GLU A 153 -16.04 -31.47 -10.56
CA GLU A 153 -16.31 -32.15 -11.85
C GLU A 153 -15.03 -32.21 -12.70
N ILE A 154 -14.92 -33.32 -13.48
CA ILE A 154 -13.87 -33.42 -14.52
C ILE A 154 -14.59 -33.32 -15.87
N ILE A 155 -14.29 -32.26 -16.63
CA ILE A 155 -14.87 -32.01 -17.95
C ILE A 155 -13.74 -32.00 -18.98
N GLY A 156 -13.62 -33.12 -19.72
CA GLY A 156 -12.49 -33.30 -20.64
C GLY A 156 -11.16 -33.35 -19.89
N ASP A 157 -10.28 -32.44 -20.22
CA ASP A 157 -8.94 -32.29 -19.64
C ASP A 157 -8.85 -31.16 -18.57
N LYS A 158 -10.03 -30.71 -18.06
CA LYS A 158 -10.14 -29.63 -17.06
C LYS A 158 -10.85 -30.10 -15.79
N ILE A 159 -10.51 -29.46 -14.66
CA ILE A 159 -11.27 -29.51 -13.43
C ILE A 159 -12.24 -28.33 -13.40
N LYS A 160 -13.52 -28.60 -13.12
CA LYS A 160 -14.53 -27.57 -12.92
C LYS A 160 -15.00 -27.57 -11.46
N ILE A 161 -15.02 -26.38 -10.85
CA ILE A 161 -15.58 -26.13 -9.53
C ILE A 161 -16.51 -24.92 -9.67
N LYS A 162 -17.82 -25.15 -9.51
CA LYS A 162 -18.84 -24.12 -9.76
C LYS A 162 -18.70 -23.53 -11.18
N GLU A 163 -18.39 -22.25 -11.30
CA GLU A 163 -18.23 -21.57 -12.59
C GLU A 163 -16.77 -21.54 -13.09
N GLU A 164 -15.80 -21.98 -12.27
CA GLU A 164 -14.38 -21.89 -12.56
C GLU A 164 -13.87 -23.17 -13.25
N PHE A 165 -12.93 -22.98 -14.19
CA PHE A 165 -12.28 -24.05 -14.94
C PHE A 165 -10.77 -23.96 -14.84
N TYR A 166 -10.11 -25.05 -14.44
CA TYR A 166 -8.68 -25.12 -14.24
C TYR A 166 -8.03 -26.10 -15.21
N ASP A 167 -6.95 -25.68 -15.84
CA ASP A 167 -6.19 -26.47 -16.82
C ASP A 167 -5.19 -27.41 -16.14
N VAL A 168 -4.58 -26.96 -15.02
CA VAL A 168 -3.46 -27.63 -14.34
C VAL A 168 -3.78 -27.81 -12.87
N LEU A 169 -3.60 -29.02 -12.36
CA LEU A 169 -3.58 -29.29 -10.92
C LEU A 169 -2.13 -29.23 -10.41
N LEU A 170 -1.84 -28.30 -9.51
CA LEU A 170 -0.55 -28.18 -8.85
C LEU A 170 -0.60 -28.84 -7.47
N LEU A 171 0.26 -29.84 -7.26
CA LEU A 171 0.48 -30.48 -5.97
C LEU A 171 1.77 -29.91 -5.35
N PRO A 172 1.71 -29.15 -4.25
CA PRO A 172 2.92 -28.75 -3.52
C PRO A 172 3.60 -29.99 -2.91
N PRO A 173 4.74 -29.87 -2.24
CA PRO A 173 5.28 -30.97 -1.46
C PRO A 173 4.25 -31.50 -0.46
N ILE A 174 3.84 -32.75 -0.62
CA ILE A 174 2.86 -33.43 0.26
C ILE A 174 3.32 -34.84 0.59
N THR A 175 3.00 -35.30 1.80
CA THR A 175 3.37 -36.64 2.31
C THR A 175 2.14 -37.50 2.55
N THR A 176 1.00 -36.86 2.79
CA THR A 176 -0.26 -37.48 3.20
C THR A 176 -1.40 -36.91 2.38
N ILE A 177 -2.33 -37.77 1.96
CA ILE A 177 -3.50 -37.42 1.14
C ILE A 177 -4.68 -38.29 1.50
N LYS A 178 -5.93 -37.82 1.30
CA LYS A 178 -7.12 -38.68 1.40
C LYS A 178 -7.20 -39.64 0.22
N THR A 179 -7.64 -40.86 0.47
CA THR A 179 -7.84 -41.87 -0.59
C THR A 179 -8.75 -41.34 -1.69
N SER A 180 -9.83 -40.66 -1.33
CA SER A 180 -10.79 -40.09 -2.30
C SER A 180 -10.13 -38.98 -3.19
N THR A 181 -9.22 -38.20 -2.65
CA THR A 181 -8.47 -37.20 -3.40
C THR A 181 -7.47 -37.85 -4.36
N MET A 182 -6.77 -38.88 -3.91
CA MET A 182 -5.89 -39.69 -4.78
C MET A 182 -6.66 -40.25 -5.99
N GLU A 183 -7.84 -40.83 -5.77
CA GLU A 183 -8.68 -41.31 -6.86
C GLU A 183 -9.11 -40.19 -7.82
N LYS A 184 -9.48 -39.03 -7.31
CA LYS A 184 -9.82 -37.87 -8.14
C LYS A 184 -8.64 -37.43 -9.01
N ILE A 185 -7.43 -37.35 -8.46
CA ILE A 185 -6.20 -37.01 -9.18
C ILE A 185 -5.93 -38.01 -10.29
N LYS A 186 -6.07 -39.32 -10.01
CA LYS A 186 -5.93 -40.40 -10.99
C LYS A 186 -6.95 -40.29 -12.12
N ASN A 187 -8.21 -40.04 -11.77
CA ASN A 187 -9.29 -39.87 -12.73
C ASN A 187 -9.05 -38.65 -13.64
N PHE A 188 -8.60 -37.54 -13.07
CA PHE A 188 -8.25 -36.34 -13.82
C PHE A 188 -7.11 -36.63 -14.83
N TYR A 189 -6.01 -37.24 -14.38
CA TYR A 189 -4.95 -37.69 -15.29
C TYR A 189 -5.42 -38.62 -16.41
N ASN A 190 -6.26 -39.57 -16.07
CA ASN A 190 -6.80 -40.55 -17.03
C ASN A 190 -7.76 -39.90 -18.04
N SER A 191 -8.37 -38.77 -17.73
CA SER A 191 -9.24 -38.00 -18.63
C SER A 191 -8.48 -37.03 -19.54
N GLY A 192 -7.16 -36.97 -19.49
CA GLY A 192 -6.34 -36.06 -20.26
C GLY A 192 -5.77 -34.88 -19.44
N GLY A 193 -6.06 -34.85 -18.14
CA GLY A 193 -5.69 -33.80 -17.21
C GLY A 193 -4.17 -33.63 -17.04
N LYS A 194 -3.78 -32.46 -16.59
CA LYS A 194 -2.39 -32.03 -16.48
C LYS A 194 -2.03 -31.75 -15.04
N ILE A 195 -0.96 -32.37 -14.55
CA ILE A 195 -0.57 -32.31 -13.13
C ILE A 195 0.89 -31.92 -13.01
N LEU A 196 1.18 -30.96 -12.16
CA LEU A 196 2.54 -30.59 -11.75
C LEU A 196 2.71 -30.90 -10.27
N ALA A 197 3.68 -31.70 -9.89
CA ALA A 197 3.97 -32.03 -8.51
C ALA A 197 5.34 -31.48 -8.06
N GLY A 198 5.37 -30.99 -6.81
CA GLY A 198 6.60 -30.60 -6.13
C GLY A 198 7.46 -31.79 -5.71
N ILE A 199 8.47 -31.52 -4.90
CA ILE A 199 9.60 -32.39 -4.57
C ILE A 199 9.27 -33.58 -3.64
N LEU A 200 8.08 -33.61 -3.07
CA LEU A 200 7.58 -34.71 -2.25
C LEU A 200 6.26 -35.24 -2.84
N LEU A 201 6.07 -36.53 -2.76
CA LEU A 201 4.84 -37.21 -3.14
C LEU A 201 4.27 -37.98 -1.93
N PRO A 202 2.93 -38.16 -1.84
CA PRO A 202 2.31 -38.88 -0.76
C PRO A 202 2.77 -40.34 -0.67
N PHE A 203 3.03 -40.79 0.53
CA PHE A 203 3.30 -42.18 0.91
C PHE A 203 2.38 -42.66 2.05
N GLN A 204 1.47 -41.80 2.48
CA GLN A 204 0.49 -42.04 3.53
C GLN A 204 -0.92 -41.67 3.02
N SER A 205 -1.92 -42.42 3.46
CA SER A 205 -3.30 -41.95 3.41
C SER A 205 -3.71 -41.32 4.75
N ALA A 206 -4.63 -40.37 4.71
CA ALA A 206 -5.19 -39.76 5.91
C ALA A 206 -5.94 -40.77 6.79
N GLU A 207 -6.45 -41.84 6.16
CA GLU A 207 -7.28 -42.89 6.79
C GLU A 207 -6.45 -43.98 7.49
N LYS A 208 -5.25 -44.32 6.95
CA LYS A 208 -4.48 -45.47 7.43
C LYS A 208 -3.06 -45.15 7.89
N GLY A 209 -2.55 -43.92 7.61
CA GLY A 209 -1.12 -43.61 7.71
C GLY A 209 -0.36 -44.21 6.53
N TYR A 210 0.73 -44.95 6.76
CA TYR A 210 1.47 -45.62 5.68
C TYR A 210 0.55 -46.45 4.80
N ASP A 211 0.61 -46.25 3.48
CA ASP A 211 -0.35 -46.87 2.55
C ASP A 211 0.31 -47.25 1.23
N GLU A 212 0.51 -48.53 1.00
CA GLU A 212 1.13 -49.08 -0.23
C GLU A 212 0.32 -48.75 -1.51
N GLU A 213 -1.00 -48.64 -1.39
CA GLU A 213 -1.86 -48.26 -2.51
C GLU A 213 -1.59 -46.81 -2.95
N VAL A 214 -1.43 -45.87 -2.00
CA VAL A 214 -1.05 -44.50 -2.26
C VAL A 214 0.33 -44.46 -2.94
N ILE A 215 1.31 -45.16 -2.38
CA ILE A 215 2.67 -45.25 -2.96
C ILE A 215 2.63 -45.77 -4.41
N LYS A 216 1.91 -46.85 -4.65
CA LYS A 216 1.77 -47.44 -5.98
C LYS A 216 1.11 -46.49 -6.98
N ASN A 217 0.01 -45.82 -6.61
CA ASN A 217 -0.69 -44.91 -7.49
C ASN A 217 0.20 -43.70 -7.86
N PHE A 218 0.93 -43.09 -6.92
CA PHE A 218 1.81 -41.95 -7.19
C PHE A 218 3.09 -42.39 -7.95
N ARG A 219 3.59 -43.61 -7.71
CA ARG A 219 4.68 -44.19 -8.51
C ARG A 219 4.25 -44.39 -9.98
N ASP A 220 3.08 -44.94 -10.20
CA ASP A 220 2.54 -45.14 -11.55
C ASP A 220 2.30 -43.82 -12.27
N LEU A 221 1.81 -42.79 -11.56
CA LEU A 221 1.49 -41.48 -12.10
C LEU A 221 2.75 -40.65 -12.47
N PHE A 222 3.77 -40.65 -11.62
CA PHE A 222 4.95 -39.80 -11.78
C PHE A 222 6.24 -40.54 -12.18
N GLY A 223 6.24 -41.87 -12.09
CA GLY A 223 7.41 -42.72 -12.45
C GLY A 223 8.56 -42.64 -11.46
N VAL A 224 8.28 -42.27 -10.21
CA VAL A 224 9.23 -42.25 -9.11
C VAL A 224 8.61 -42.82 -7.86
N ASP A 225 9.42 -43.43 -7.00
CA ASP A 225 8.93 -43.95 -5.72
C ASP A 225 8.85 -42.82 -4.68
N PRO A 226 7.64 -42.57 -4.08
CA PRO A 226 7.46 -41.53 -3.06
C PRO A 226 8.37 -41.64 -1.85
N LEU A 227 8.68 -42.86 -1.38
CA LEU A 227 9.57 -43.07 -0.23
C LEU A 227 11.04 -42.80 -0.58
N GLU A 228 11.47 -43.22 -1.78
CA GLU A 228 12.85 -42.98 -2.23
C GLU A 228 13.11 -41.48 -2.35
N VAL A 229 12.21 -40.70 -3.00
CA VAL A 229 12.42 -39.26 -3.16
C VAL A 229 12.36 -38.52 -1.83
N SER A 230 11.49 -38.92 -0.89
CA SER A 230 11.41 -38.38 0.46
C SER A 230 12.71 -38.65 1.23
N SER A 231 13.21 -39.87 1.19
CA SER A 231 14.45 -40.26 1.87
C SER A 231 15.66 -39.55 1.28
N GLU A 232 15.72 -39.41 -0.06
CA GLU A 232 16.81 -38.72 -0.76
C GLU A 232 16.89 -37.23 -0.37
N ILE A 233 15.78 -36.52 -0.36
CA ILE A 233 15.77 -35.09 0.00
C ILE A 233 16.14 -34.86 1.46
N ILE A 234 15.62 -35.67 2.40
CA ILE A 234 15.98 -35.59 3.82
C ILE A 234 17.48 -35.82 4.02
N LYS A 235 18.03 -36.83 3.34
CA LYS A 235 19.48 -37.13 3.36
C LYS A 235 20.29 -35.96 2.80
N CYS A 236 19.88 -35.36 1.69
CA CYS A 236 20.59 -34.24 1.10
C CYS A 236 20.59 -33.00 2.01
N ILE A 237 19.47 -32.72 2.69
CA ILE A 237 19.36 -31.61 3.66
C ILE A 237 20.25 -31.86 4.88
N SER A 238 20.23 -33.08 5.44
CA SER A 238 21.07 -33.43 6.60
C SER A 238 22.58 -33.34 6.31
N MET A 239 22.99 -33.63 5.08
CA MET A 239 24.36 -33.52 4.64
C MET A 239 24.80 -32.08 4.29
N LYS A 240 23.94 -31.08 4.41
CA LYS A 240 24.20 -29.65 4.08
C LYS A 240 24.89 -29.46 2.73
N ARG A 241 24.45 -30.17 1.68
CA ARG A 241 25.03 -30.08 0.34
C ARG A 241 25.03 -28.65 -0.18
N LYS A 242 26.17 -28.16 -0.68
CA LYS A 242 26.32 -26.80 -1.24
C LYS A 242 25.84 -26.65 -2.69
N ARG A 243 25.70 -27.75 -3.43
CA ARG A 243 25.21 -27.75 -4.81
C ARG A 243 23.88 -28.47 -4.89
N TYR A 244 22.89 -27.81 -5.46
CA TYR A 244 21.55 -28.34 -5.64
C TYR A 244 21.38 -28.86 -7.07
N ALA A 245 20.71 -29.99 -7.21
CA ALA A 245 20.29 -30.53 -8.50
C ALA A 245 18.76 -30.48 -8.59
N ILE A 246 18.27 -30.15 -9.78
CA ILE A 246 16.84 -30.12 -10.09
C ILE A 246 16.61 -30.65 -11.50
N LYS A 247 15.58 -31.47 -11.67
CA LYS A 247 15.11 -31.93 -12.97
C LYS A 247 13.62 -32.20 -12.95
N ALA A 248 12.97 -32.10 -14.10
CA ALA A 248 11.59 -32.50 -14.28
C ALA A 248 11.51 -33.91 -14.87
N ILE A 249 10.65 -34.75 -14.32
CA ILE A 249 10.31 -36.09 -14.83
C ILE A 249 8.91 -35.99 -15.41
N LYS A 250 8.74 -36.40 -16.67
CA LYS A 250 7.48 -36.30 -17.41
C LYS A 250 6.89 -37.68 -17.68
N ARG A 251 5.60 -37.83 -17.41
CA ARG A 251 4.80 -38.98 -17.81
C ARG A 251 3.62 -38.53 -18.68
N LYS A 252 3.25 -39.34 -19.64
CA LYS A 252 2.08 -39.13 -20.49
C LYS A 252 1.29 -40.43 -20.61
N ASN A 253 -0.02 -40.32 -20.66
CA ASN A 253 -0.89 -41.43 -20.98
C ASN A 253 -1.44 -41.38 -22.42
N LYS A 254 -2.12 -42.39 -22.87
CA LYS A 254 -2.69 -42.48 -24.24
C LYS A 254 -3.82 -41.49 -24.52
N ARG A 255 -4.46 -40.92 -23.47
CA ARG A 255 -5.55 -39.96 -23.59
C ARG A 255 -5.09 -38.48 -23.49
N GLY A 256 -3.78 -38.22 -23.53
CA GLY A 256 -3.22 -36.89 -23.48
C GLY A 256 -2.90 -36.39 -22.07
N GLY A 257 -3.24 -37.16 -21.02
CA GLY A 257 -2.87 -36.80 -19.65
C GLY A 257 -1.36 -36.66 -19.48
N CYS A 258 -0.95 -35.60 -18.77
CA CYS A 258 0.45 -35.24 -18.59
C CYS A 258 0.74 -34.95 -17.12
N ALA A 259 1.74 -35.64 -16.56
CA ALA A 259 2.18 -35.43 -15.19
C ALA A 259 3.67 -35.08 -15.17
N TYR A 260 4.02 -33.98 -14.51
CA TYR A 260 5.38 -33.61 -14.24
C TYR A 260 5.68 -33.70 -12.75
N PHE A 261 6.80 -34.33 -12.41
CA PHE A 261 7.36 -34.31 -11.06
C PHE A 261 8.68 -33.55 -11.05
N ILE A 262 8.80 -32.58 -10.17
CA ILE A 262 10.05 -31.84 -9.95
C ILE A 262 10.88 -32.61 -8.92
N LYS A 263 11.89 -33.37 -9.39
CA LYS A 263 12.86 -34.03 -8.53
C LYS A 263 13.99 -33.05 -8.19
N ALA A 264 14.21 -32.80 -6.90
CA ALA A 264 15.25 -31.88 -6.43
C ALA A 264 15.96 -32.41 -5.19
N THR A 265 17.20 -31.93 -4.95
CA THR A 265 18.03 -32.29 -3.80
C THR A 265 17.96 -31.29 -2.66
N ALA A 266 17.09 -30.26 -2.77
CA ALA A 266 16.81 -29.27 -1.75
C ALA A 266 15.38 -28.74 -1.93
N PRO A 267 14.79 -28.04 -0.93
CA PRO A 267 13.51 -27.36 -1.06
C PRO A 267 13.47 -26.40 -2.25
N LEU A 268 12.31 -26.26 -2.89
CA LEU A 268 12.11 -25.33 -4.01
C LEU A 268 12.40 -23.89 -3.59
N SER A 269 12.03 -23.52 -2.38
CA SER A 269 12.32 -22.23 -1.75
C SER A 269 13.82 -21.89 -1.66
N ALA A 270 14.68 -22.91 -1.58
CA ALA A 270 16.14 -22.76 -1.61
C ALA A 270 16.71 -22.67 -3.04
N ILE A 271 16.12 -23.40 -3.99
CA ILE A 271 16.58 -23.47 -5.39
C ILE A 271 16.03 -22.31 -6.21
N LYS A 272 14.82 -21.85 -5.91
CA LYS A 272 14.07 -20.78 -6.62
C LYS A 272 13.90 -21.03 -8.13
N PRO A 273 13.30 -22.16 -8.56
CA PRO A 273 13.27 -22.60 -9.94
C PRO A 273 12.12 -21.99 -10.77
N SER A 274 11.84 -20.67 -10.64
CA SER A 274 10.72 -19.99 -11.30
C SER A 274 10.70 -20.21 -12.82
N LYS A 275 11.83 -20.07 -13.50
CA LYS A 275 11.95 -20.29 -14.96
C LYS A 275 11.62 -21.73 -15.38
N LEU A 276 11.98 -22.72 -14.57
CA LEU A 276 11.62 -24.11 -14.84
C LEU A 276 10.12 -24.32 -14.71
N ILE A 277 9.54 -23.82 -13.64
CA ILE A 277 8.09 -23.98 -13.37
C ILE A 277 7.27 -23.23 -14.42
N ASP A 278 7.63 -22.00 -14.80
CA ASP A 278 6.97 -21.27 -15.88
C ASP A 278 7.03 -22.04 -17.20
N LYS A 279 8.19 -22.61 -17.54
CA LYS A 279 8.34 -23.47 -18.72
C LYS A 279 7.40 -24.69 -18.66
N LEU A 280 7.35 -25.39 -17.52
CA LEU A 280 6.52 -26.59 -17.38
C LEU A 280 5.03 -26.24 -17.47
N LEU A 281 4.59 -25.17 -16.84
CA LEU A 281 3.23 -24.66 -16.93
C LEU A 281 2.88 -24.26 -18.37
N SER A 282 3.80 -23.58 -19.07
CA SER A 282 3.62 -23.20 -20.48
C SER A 282 3.54 -24.40 -21.45
N GLU A 283 4.12 -25.55 -21.10
CA GLU A 283 3.95 -26.80 -21.85
C GLU A 283 2.59 -27.46 -21.60
N MET A 284 1.93 -27.14 -20.47
CA MET A 284 0.66 -27.73 -20.04
C MET A 284 -0.55 -26.84 -20.36
N SER A 285 -0.41 -25.53 -20.26
CA SER A 285 -1.48 -24.56 -20.51
C SER A 285 -0.92 -23.31 -21.17
N LYS A 286 -1.79 -22.40 -21.60
CA LYS A 286 -1.42 -21.10 -22.14
C LYS A 286 -1.65 -20.04 -21.06
N ALA A 287 -0.61 -19.30 -20.70
CA ALA A 287 -0.73 -18.19 -19.80
C ALA A 287 -1.76 -17.17 -20.34
N ASP A 288 -2.60 -16.70 -19.47
CA ASP A 288 -3.63 -15.72 -19.76
C ASP A 288 -3.03 -14.31 -19.82
N VAL A 289 -2.15 -14.02 -18.89
CA VAL A 289 -1.40 -12.78 -18.75
C VAL A 289 0.10 -13.08 -18.67
N LYS A 290 0.94 -12.25 -19.31
CA LYS A 290 2.37 -12.21 -19.08
C LYS A 290 2.85 -10.77 -18.94
N ILE A 291 3.68 -10.54 -17.94
CA ILE A 291 4.29 -9.24 -17.67
C ILE A 291 5.80 -9.48 -17.55
N ASP A 292 6.61 -8.62 -18.15
CA ASP A 292 8.07 -8.76 -18.15
C ASP A 292 8.73 -8.22 -16.86
N ASP A 293 7.92 -7.67 -15.91
CA ASP A 293 8.34 -7.28 -14.57
C ASP A 293 7.64 -8.15 -13.50
N PRO A 294 8.38 -8.99 -12.75
CA PRO A 294 7.81 -9.88 -11.73
C PRO A 294 7.27 -9.17 -10.49
N GLU A 295 7.55 -7.88 -10.29
CA GLU A 295 7.02 -7.11 -9.17
C GLU A 295 5.59 -6.59 -9.44
N ILE A 296 5.16 -6.55 -10.70
CA ILE A 296 3.80 -6.15 -11.07
C ILE A 296 2.84 -7.32 -10.83
N LEU A 297 1.71 -7.05 -10.17
CA LEU A 297 0.66 -8.03 -9.96
C LEU A 297 -0.53 -7.76 -10.88
N CYS A 298 -1.26 -8.81 -11.23
CA CYS A 298 -2.42 -8.73 -12.10
C CYS A 298 -3.51 -9.71 -11.64
N LEU A 299 -4.76 -9.23 -11.63
CA LEU A 299 -5.96 -10.05 -11.48
C LEU A 299 -6.79 -9.92 -12.75
N HIS A 300 -7.19 -11.05 -13.36
CA HIS A 300 -8.08 -11.08 -14.52
C HIS A 300 -9.48 -11.55 -14.12
N LYS A 301 -10.49 -10.78 -14.51
CA LYS A 301 -11.90 -11.13 -14.39
C LYS A 301 -12.63 -10.94 -15.70
N VAL A 302 -13.62 -11.78 -15.97
CA VAL A 302 -14.60 -11.58 -17.05
C VAL A 302 -15.92 -11.19 -16.43
N LYS A 303 -16.42 -10.00 -16.75
CA LYS A 303 -17.69 -9.47 -16.25
C LYS A 303 -18.55 -8.99 -17.42
N ASP A 304 -19.77 -9.50 -17.53
CA ASP A 304 -20.69 -9.18 -18.63
C ASP A 304 -20.09 -9.42 -20.03
N GLY A 305 -19.22 -10.44 -20.15
CA GLY A 305 -18.51 -10.78 -21.38
C GLY A 305 -17.33 -9.88 -21.72
N VAL A 306 -16.92 -9.00 -20.81
CA VAL A 306 -15.79 -8.08 -20.99
C VAL A 306 -14.61 -8.51 -20.12
N ASP A 307 -13.42 -8.59 -20.73
CA ASP A 307 -12.18 -8.87 -20.02
C ASP A 307 -11.70 -7.62 -19.25
N ILE A 308 -11.47 -7.77 -17.96
CA ILE A 308 -11.04 -6.73 -17.03
C ILE A 308 -9.76 -7.19 -16.33
N PHE A 309 -8.69 -6.46 -16.50
CA PHE A 309 -7.40 -6.74 -15.86
C PHE A 309 -7.08 -5.64 -14.86
N PHE A 310 -6.95 -5.97 -13.59
CA PHE A 310 -6.50 -5.07 -12.55
C PHE A 310 -5.00 -5.21 -12.36
N ILE A 311 -4.25 -4.16 -12.69
CA ILE A 311 -2.78 -4.13 -12.69
C ILE A 311 -2.31 -3.28 -11.52
N VAL A 312 -1.41 -3.82 -10.71
CA VAL A 312 -0.92 -3.18 -9.48
C VAL A 312 0.60 -3.20 -9.44
N ASN A 313 1.17 -2.04 -9.13
CA ASN A 313 2.57 -1.90 -8.74
C ASN A 313 2.66 -1.78 -7.20
N PRO A 314 2.95 -2.85 -6.47
CA PRO A 314 3.02 -2.80 -5.01
C PRO A 314 4.34 -2.22 -4.47
N SER A 315 5.28 -1.84 -5.35
CA SER A 315 6.57 -1.25 -4.97
C SER A 315 6.52 0.28 -4.88
N GLU A 316 7.48 0.88 -4.19
CA GLU A 316 7.59 2.34 -4.04
C GLU A 316 8.11 3.04 -5.30
N VAL A 317 8.72 2.30 -6.22
CA VAL A 317 9.39 2.86 -7.40
C VAL A 317 8.50 2.78 -8.64
N THR A 318 8.66 3.74 -9.55
CA THR A 318 8.02 3.70 -10.86
C THR A 318 8.56 2.53 -11.68
N ARG A 319 7.66 1.78 -12.30
CA ARG A 319 7.97 0.62 -13.13
C ARG A 319 7.48 0.82 -14.56
N ASN A 320 8.35 0.49 -15.51
CA ASN A 320 8.04 0.40 -16.93
C ASN A 320 8.06 -1.07 -17.33
N PHE A 321 6.98 -1.55 -17.90
CA PHE A 321 6.84 -2.96 -18.24
C PHE A 321 5.93 -3.13 -19.46
N THR A 322 5.93 -4.35 -19.99
CA THR A 322 5.06 -4.75 -21.08
C THR A 322 4.03 -5.78 -20.56
N LEU A 323 2.77 -5.48 -20.76
CA LEU A 323 1.64 -6.35 -20.48
C LEU A 323 1.24 -7.09 -21.76
N SER A 324 1.29 -8.41 -21.76
CA SER A 324 0.82 -9.27 -22.87
C SER A 324 -0.44 -10.02 -22.41
N LEU A 325 -1.56 -9.75 -23.05
CA LEU A 325 -2.86 -10.33 -22.75
C LEU A 325 -3.28 -11.29 -23.88
N ARG A 326 -3.78 -12.48 -23.52
CA ARG A 326 -4.26 -13.46 -24.51
C ARG A 326 -5.61 -13.05 -25.11
N SER A 327 -6.37 -12.20 -24.46
CA SER A 327 -7.64 -11.68 -24.95
C SER A 327 -7.44 -10.64 -26.06
N ARG A 328 -8.39 -10.57 -27.01
CA ARG A 328 -8.40 -9.61 -28.11
C ARG A 328 -9.38 -8.48 -27.82
N GLY A 329 -9.05 -7.29 -28.27
CA GLY A 329 -9.92 -6.11 -28.16
C GLY A 329 -9.13 -4.82 -28.18
N LYS A 330 -9.83 -3.71 -28.28
CA LYS A 330 -9.27 -2.37 -28.13
C LYS A 330 -9.07 -2.09 -26.63
N PRO A 331 -7.85 -1.80 -26.18
CA PRO A 331 -7.62 -1.55 -24.76
C PRO A 331 -8.08 -0.16 -24.35
N GLU A 332 -8.76 -0.11 -23.22
CA GLU A 332 -9.06 1.12 -22.47
C GLU A 332 -8.33 1.05 -21.13
N ILE A 333 -7.87 2.21 -20.65
CA ILE A 333 -7.39 2.39 -19.29
C ILE A 333 -8.47 3.04 -18.45
N TRP A 334 -8.87 2.39 -17.37
CA TRP A 334 -9.84 2.92 -16.43
C TRP A 334 -9.11 3.24 -15.12
N ASP A 335 -9.10 4.53 -14.79
CA ASP A 335 -8.37 5.02 -13.61
C ASP A 335 -9.23 5.00 -12.35
N PRO A 336 -8.96 4.14 -11.37
CA PRO A 336 -9.74 4.11 -10.14
C PRO A 336 -9.54 5.35 -9.26
N GLU A 337 -8.45 6.14 -9.43
CA GLU A 337 -8.19 7.33 -8.62
C GLU A 337 -9.20 8.44 -8.90
N ASN A 338 -9.47 8.70 -10.18
CA ASN A 338 -10.34 9.80 -10.60
C ASN A 338 -11.61 9.35 -11.34
N GLY A 339 -11.70 8.06 -11.73
CA GLY A 339 -12.81 7.48 -12.47
C GLY A 339 -12.78 7.79 -13.99
N SER A 340 -11.66 8.30 -14.53
CA SER A 340 -11.53 8.51 -15.96
C SER A 340 -11.48 7.19 -16.72
N VAL A 341 -12.04 7.22 -17.94
CA VAL A 341 -12.00 6.13 -18.90
C VAL A 341 -11.41 6.69 -20.19
N GLU A 342 -10.27 6.14 -20.59
CA GLU A 342 -9.53 6.64 -21.74
C GLU A 342 -9.18 5.50 -22.68
N THR A 343 -9.25 5.76 -23.98
CA THR A 343 -8.71 4.83 -24.99
C THR A 343 -7.20 4.77 -24.86
N LEU A 344 -6.66 3.58 -24.76
CA LEU A 344 -5.22 3.36 -24.77
C LEU A 344 -4.77 3.23 -26.23
N TRP A 345 -4.05 4.25 -26.72
CA TRP A 345 -3.69 4.34 -28.13
C TRP A 345 -2.38 3.64 -28.47
N ILE A 346 -1.53 3.31 -27.47
CA ILE A 346 -0.24 2.67 -27.67
C ILE A 346 -0.36 1.19 -27.32
N TYR A 347 -0.42 0.32 -28.35
CA TYR A 347 -0.45 -1.13 -28.20
C TYR A 347 -0.08 -1.84 -29.48
N GLN A 348 0.22 -3.15 -29.40
CA GLN A 348 0.46 -4.02 -30.55
C GLN A 348 -0.55 -5.16 -30.56
N ILE A 349 -1.07 -5.50 -31.72
CA ILE A 349 -1.92 -6.67 -31.91
C ILE A 349 -1.02 -7.84 -32.28
N GLU A 350 -1.06 -8.90 -31.49
CA GLU A 350 -0.38 -10.17 -31.77
C GLU A 350 -1.37 -11.23 -32.24
N ASN A 351 -0.88 -12.36 -32.79
CA ASN A 351 -1.74 -13.42 -33.36
C ASN A 351 -2.84 -13.91 -32.40
N ASN A 352 -2.61 -13.87 -31.08
CA ASN A 352 -3.51 -14.39 -30.07
C ASN A 352 -3.83 -13.38 -28.95
N GLY A 353 -3.59 -12.10 -29.14
CA GLY A 353 -3.85 -11.14 -28.05
C GLY A 353 -3.34 -9.72 -28.31
N VAL A 354 -3.15 -8.97 -27.25
CA VAL A 354 -2.71 -7.59 -27.27
C VAL A 354 -1.49 -7.41 -26.36
N LYS A 355 -0.53 -6.63 -26.85
CA LYS A 355 0.68 -6.26 -26.11
C LYS A 355 0.72 -4.77 -25.84
N ILE A 356 0.86 -4.38 -24.58
CA ILE A 356 0.67 -3.02 -24.10
C ILE A 356 1.88 -2.59 -23.28
N PRO A 357 2.66 -1.58 -23.73
CA PRO A 357 3.67 -0.95 -22.86
C PRO A 357 2.98 -0.05 -21.84
N LEU A 358 3.32 -0.19 -20.56
CA LEU A 358 2.73 0.57 -19.48
C LEU A 358 3.80 1.11 -18.53
N THR A 359 3.45 2.24 -17.91
CA THR A 359 4.20 2.81 -16.78
C THR A 359 3.25 2.95 -15.60
N LEU A 360 3.62 2.36 -14.47
CA LEU A 360 2.94 2.58 -13.19
C LEU A 360 3.91 3.19 -12.18
N HIS A 361 3.53 4.34 -11.63
CA HIS A 361 4.26 4.94 -10.51
C HIS A 361 4.25 4.02 -9.29
N GLY A 362 5.10 4.29 -8.32
CA GLY A 362 5.09 3.57 -7.05
C GLY A 362 3.70 3.58 -6.41
N TYR A 363 3.23 2.42 -5.97
CA TYR A 363 1.88 2.17 -5.47
C TYR A 363 0.76 2.50 -6.47
N GLY A 364 1.07 2.58 -7.76
CA GLY A 364 0.09 2.84 -8.82
C GLY A 364 -0.72 1.60 -9.17
N SER A 365 -1.98 1.81 -9.56
CA SER A 365 -2.86 0.75 -10.06
C SER A 365 -3.79 1.27 -11.14
N LYS A 366 -4.13 0.43 -12.11
CA LYS A 366 -5.06 0.75 -13.21
C LYS A 366 -5.85 -0.50 -13.61
N PHE A 367 -7.02 -0.27 -14.19
CA PHE A 367 -7.72 -1.31 -14.94
C PHE A 367 -7.39 -1.19 -16.42
N ILE A 368 -7.14 -2.33 -17.05
CA ILE A 368 -7.15 -2.47 -18.51
C ILE A 368 -8.41 -3.24 -18.87
N VAL A 369 -9.24 -2.64 -19.72
CA VAL A 369 -10.51 -3.21 -20.16
C VAL A 369 -10.45 -3.38 -21.68
N LEU A 370 -10.75 -4.59 -22.18
CA LEU A 370 -10.72 -4.88 -23.59
C LEU A 370 -12.15 -4.79 -24.18
N LYS A 371 -12.37 -3.80 -25.05
CA LYS A 371 -13.63 -3.66 -25.79
C LYS A 371 -13.59 -4.46 -27.09
N ALA A 372 -14.77 -4.86 -27.58
CA ALA A 372 -14.87 -5.50 -28.89
C ALA A 372 -14.15 -4.69 -29.97
N ASN A 373 -13.42 -5.40 -30.81
CA ASN A 373 -12.48 -4.79 -31.76
C ASN A 373 -13.22 -4.13 -32.93
N GLU A 374 -13.01 -2.83 -33.12
CA GLU A 374 -13.19 -2.16 -34.41
C GLU A 374 -11.76 -1.89 -34.95
N GLU A 375 -11.58 -2.05 -36.29
CA GLU A 375 -10.30 -1.70 -36.94
C GLU A 375 -10.06 -0.19 -36.85
N GLU A 376 -9.37 0.23 -35.81
CA GLU A 376 -9.02 1.63 -35.57
C GLU A 376 -7.53 1.87 -35.74
N PRO A 377 -7.12 3.11 -36.12
CA PRO A 377 -5.71 3.47 -36.06
C PRO A 377 -5.20 3.39 -34.62
N HIS A 378 -3.99 2.87 -34.42
CA HIS A 378 -3.31 2.83 -33.16
C HIS A 378 -1.81 2.99 -33.33
N ILE A 379 -1.14 3.42 -32.27
CA ILE A 379 0.32 3.59 -32.22
C ILE A 379 0.93 2.27 -31.79
N THR A 380 1.82 1.72 -32.61
CA THR A 380 2.49 0.46 -32.29
C THR A 380 3.82 0.66 -31.57
N ASP A 381 4.48 1.81 -31.77
CA ASP A 381 5.73 2.17 -31.12
C ASP A 381 5.95 3.69 -31.15
N THR A 382 6.58 4.24 -30.12
CA THR A 382 6.97 5.64 -30.06
C THR A 382 8.00 5.89 -28.95
N ASN A 383 8.83 6.90 -29.10
CA ASN A 383 9.80 7.34 -28.09
C ASN A 383 9.44 8.68 -27.42
N ILE A 384 8.22 9.19 -27.67
CA ILE A 384 7.67 10.41 -27.06
C ILE A 384 6.38 10.11 -26.33
N LYS A 385 5.97 11.01 -25.44
CA LYS A 385 4.73 10.90 -24.69
C LYS A 385 3.55 11.38 -25.53
N VAL A 386 2.58 10.51 -25.73
CA VAL A 386 1.30 10.87 -26.36
C VAL A 386 0.39 11.40 -25.27
N GLU A 387 -0.03 12.66 -25.41
CA GLU A 387 -0.95 13.33 -24.50
C GLU A 387 -2.40 12.95 -24.80
N ARG A 388 -2.78 13.03 -26.07
CA ARG A 388 -4.10 12.62 -26.54
C ARG A 388 -4.10 12.32 -28.02
N VAL A 389 -5.08 11.54 -28.44
CA VAL A 389 -5.39 11.26 -29.83
C VAL A 389 -6.86 11.56 -30.05
N GLU A 390 -7.14 12.33 -31.06
CA GLU A 390 -8.50 12.67 -31.54
C GLU A 390 -8.70 12.03 -32.90
N LYS A 391 -9.81 11.33 -33.09
CA LYS A 391 -10.21 10.74 -34.39
C LYS A 391 -11.45 11.45 -34.92
N ASP A 392 -11.40 11.92 -36.15
CA ASP A 392 -12.53 12.53 -36.87
C ASP A 392 -12.61 11.90 -38.26
N GLY A 393 -13.52 10.94 -38.44
CA GLY A 393 -13.65 10.16 -39.67
C GLY A 393 -12.35 9.45 -40.04
N ASP A 394 -11.83 9.76 -41.25
CA ASP A 394 -10.57 9.25 -41.78
C ASP A 394 -9.35 10.14 -41.44
N LYS A 395 -9.44 10.96 -40.40
CA LYS A 395 -8.35 11.79 -39.90
C LYS A 395 -8.06 11.47 -38.44
N ILE A 396 -6.78 11.48 -38.07
CA ILE A 396 -6.32 11.42 -36.69
C ILE A 396 -5.44 12.63 -36.38
N ARG A 397 -5.59 13.14 -35.18
CA ARG A 397 -4.81 14.23 -34.64
C ARG A 397 -4.17 13.74 -33.33
N ILE A 398 -2.84 13.70 -33.33
CA ILE A 398 -2.03 13.25 -32.18
C ILE A 398 -1.38 14.47 -31.57
N ILE A 399 -1.55 14.66 -30.27
CA ILE A 399 -0.83 15.68 -29.50
C ILE A 399 0.16 14.94 -28.61
N ALA A 400 1.44 15.31 -28.72
CA ALA A 400 2.53 14.63 -28.04
C ALA A 400 3.62 15.60 -27.59
N TYR A 401 4.48 15.15 -26.67
CA TYR A 401 5.63 15.92 -26.18
C TYR A 401 6.81 14.99 -25.86
N ALA A 402 8.02 15.55 -25.84
CA ALA A 402 9.23 14.82 -25.47
C ALA A 402 9.55 15.00 -23.98
N GLU A 403 9.73 13.89 -23.26
CA GLU A 403 10.19 13.90 -21.85
C GLU A 403 11.71 14.17 -21.73
N ARG A 404 12.44 14.08 -22.85
CA ARG A 404 13.85 14.43 -22.99
C ARG A 404 14.14 14.77 -24.45
N ALA A 405 15.19 15.50 -24.72
CA ALA A 405 15.59 15.78 -26.10
C ALA A 405 15.86 14.46 -26.87
N CYS A 406 15.21 14.29 -28.02
CA CYS A 406 15.35 13.09 -28.82
C CYS A 406 14.95 13.31 -30.29
N ASN A 407 15.48 12.47 -31.19
CA ASN A 407 14.92 12.30 -32.54
C ASN A 407 13.61 11.56 -32.43
N ALA A 408 12.50 12.30 -32.46
CA ALA A 408 11.19 11.79 -32.18
C ALA A 408 10.60 10.99 -33.35
N TYR A 409 9.88 9.92 -33.02
CA TYR A 409 9.13 9.15 -33.98
C TYR A 409 7.83 8.59 -33.38
N ILE A 410 6.87 8.30 -34.25
CA ILE A 410 5.64 7.57 -33.96
C ILE A 410 5.44 6.54 -35.05
N GLU A 411 5.22 5.28 -34.68
CA GLU A 411 4.86 4.20 -35.59
C GLU A 411 3.37 3.92 -35.44
N ILE A 412 2.61 4.00 -36.55
CA ILE A 412 1.18 3.87 -36.55
C ILE A 412 0.76 2.67 -37.40
N SER A 413 -0.24 1.93 -36.91
CA SER A 413 -0.96 0.92 -37.67
C SER A 413 -2.38 1.41 -37.97
N TRP A 414 -2.81 1.36 -39.22
CA TRP A 414 -4.15 1.80 -39.66
C TRP A 414 -4.64 0.94 -40.82
N LYS A 415 -5.77 0.24 -40.66
CA LYS A 415 -6.36 -0.67 -41.67
C LYS A 415 -5.31 -1.60 -42.31
N ASN A 416 -4.52 -2.30 -41.47
CA ASN A 416 -3.44 -3.23 -41.85
C ASN A 416 -2.20 -2.61 -42.56
N LEU A 417 -2.14 -1.29 -42.73
CA LEU A 417 -0.95 -0.58 -43.12
C LEU A 417 -0.17 -0.19 -41.88
N LYS A 418 1.17 -0.15 -41.97
CA LYS A 418 2.06 0.22 -40.87
C LYS A 418 3.10 1.21 -41.37
N GLU A 419 3.21 2.37 -40.73
CA GLU A 419 4.15 3.43 -41.09
C GLU A 419 4.83 4.03 -39.89
N LYS A 420 6.11 4.38 -40.06
CA LYS A 420 6.94 5.06 -39.06
C LYS A 420 7.21 6.51 -39.48
N LEU A 421 6.66 7.44 -38.71
CA LEU A 421 6.80 8.87 -38.95
C LEU A 421 7.94 9.42 -38.08
N PHE A 422 8.89 10.08 -38.73
CA PHE A 422 9.96 10.79 -38.05
C PHE A 422 9.61 12.27 -37.93
N LEU A 423 9.63 12.79 -36.72
CA LEU A 423 9.23 14.16 -36.37
C LEU A 423 10.42 15.11 -36.24
N GLY A 424 11.65 14.58 -36.39
CA GLY A 424 12.88 15.34 -36.18
C GLY A 424 13.27 15.45 -34.72
N MET A 425 14.18 16.39 -34.42
CA MET A 425 14.66 16.64 -33.07
C MET A 425 13.61 17.43 -32.29
N LEU A 426 13.14 16.86 -31.18
CA LEU A 426 12.31 17.56 -30.20
C LEU A 426 13.11 17.87 -28.96
N GLU A 427 12.90 19.07 -28.42
CA GLU A 427 13.50 19.52 -27.16
C GLU A 427 12.86 18.80 -25.95
N GLY A 428 13.63 18.64 -24.88
CA GLY A 428 13.10 18.19 -23.59
C GLY A 428 12.40 19.34 -22.85
N PRO A 429 11.81 19.04 -21.67
CA PRO A 429 11.09 20.05 -20.90
C PRO A 429 12.03 21.13 -20.34
N LYS A 430 11.52 22.35 -20.23
CA LYS A 430 12.12 23.40 -19.44
C LYS A 430 11.73 23.25 -17.98
N ILE A 431 12.73 23.19 -17.08
CA ILE A 431 12.51 23.11 -15.64
C ILE A 431 12.65 24.50 -15.03
N ILE A 432 11.69 24.89 -14.21
CA ILE A 432 11.70 26.14 -13.44
C ILE A 432 11.67 25.74 -11.97
N GLU A 433 12.79 25.92 -11.28
CA GLU A 433 12.89 25.70 -9.83
C GLU A 433 12.12 26.78 -9.07
N LEU A 434 11.33 26.37 -8.07
CA LEU A 434 10.61 27.30 -7.20
C LEU A 434 11.48 27.74 -6.01
N PRO A 435 11.14 28.87 -5.36
CA PRO A 435 11.90 29.33 -4.19
C PRO A 435 11.97 28.27 -3.09
N THR A 436 13.07 28.26 -2.32
CA THR A 436 13.23 27.35 -1.18
C THR A 436 12.64 27.90 0.12
N LYS A 437 12.37 29.21 0.20
CA LYS A 437 11.71 29.88 1.33
C LYS A 437 10.33 30.34 0.92
N TRP A 438 9.32 29.94 1.68
CA TRP A 438 7.93 30.25 1.43
C TRP A 438 7.30 30.93 2.64
N LYS A 439 6.35 31.84 2.42
CA LYS A 439 5.43 32.25 3.48
C LYS A 439 4.58 31.05 3.89
N PHE A 440 4.19 30.98 5.14
CA PHE A 440 3.36 29.89 5.61
C PHE A 440 2.31 30.30 6.63
N LYS A 441 1.28 29.46 6.75
CA LYS A 441 0.25 29.56 7.76
C LYS A 441 -0.09 28.17 8.26
N ILE A 442 -0.13 27.99 9.59
CA ILE A 442 -0.65 26.76 10.21
C ILE A 442 -2.19 26.84 10.34
N ILE A 443 -2.87 25.74 10.12
CA ILE A 443 -4.31 25.62 10.39
C ILE A 443 -4.46 24.94 11.75
N GLY A 444 -5.03 25.70 12.71
CA GLY A 444 -5.08 25.29 14.12
C GLY A 444 -3.87 25.78 14.91
N GLU A 445 -3.47 25.04 15.90
CA GLU A 445 -2.43 25.39 16.87
C GLU A 445 -1.27 24.40 16.83
N ASN A 446 -0.04 24.86 17.07
CA ASN A 446 1.09 23.97 17.30
C ASN A 446 0.97 23.30 18.66
N ALA A 447 1.64 22.17 18.82
CA ALA A 447 1.65 21.38 20.05
C ALA A 447 3.04 21.25 20.64
N PHE A 448 3.11 21.25 21.96
CA PHE A 448 4.25 20.82 22.75
C PHE A 448 3.80 19.71 23.72
N LEU A 449 4.51 18.58 23.75
CA LEU A 449 4.19 17.42 24.57
C LEU A 449 5.10 17.34 25.78
N ILE A 450 4.50 17.22 26.97
CA ILE A 450 5.21 16.96 28.23
C ILE A 450 5.03 15.50 28.58
N ASP A 451 6.05 14.69 28.37
CA ASP A 451 6.09 13.24 28.66
C ASP A 451 6.98 12.89 29.85
N PHE A 452 7.86 13.80 30.26
CA PHE A 452 8.82 13.59 31.33
C PHE A 452 8.49 14.41 32.56
N TRP A 453 8.40 13.73 33.72
CA TRP A 453 7.92 14.29 34.97
C TRP A 453 8.84 13.97 36.13
N LYS A 454 8.96 14.93 37.06
CA LYS A 454 9.42 14.70 38.42
C LYS A 454 8.24 14.25 39.25
N VAL A 455 8.36 13.13 39.98
CA VAL A 455 7.24 12.48 40.67
C VAL A 455 7.61 12.22 42.14
N LYS A 456 6.64 12.53 43.03
CA LYS A 456 6.79 12.29 44.48
C LYS A 456 5.49 11.78 45.08
N MET A 457 5.59 10.72 45.91
CA MET A 457 4.46 10.19 46.67
C MET A 457 4.10 11.12 47.83
N ASP A 458 2.79 11.28 48.07
CA ASP A 458 2.25 11.99 49.22
C ASP A 458 1.47 11.00 50.10
N ASP A 459 2.15 10.43 51.07
CA ASP A 459 1.57 9.42 51.97
C ASP A 459 0.82 10.04 53.15
N GLU A 460 1.10 11.32 53.47
CA GLU A 460 0.38 12.11 54.48
C GLU A 460 -0.66 13.01 53.80
N GLU A 461 -1.88 13.04 54.28
CA GLU A 461 -2.92 13.88 53.73
C GLU A 461 -2.50 15.35 53.74
N GLU A 462 -2.42 15.98 52.52
CA GLU A 462 -2.07 17.36 52.29
C GLU A 462 -0.65 17.85 52.59
N ARG A 463 0.33 16.93 52.75
CA ARG A 463 1.73 17.32 52.98
C ARG A 463 2.26 18.17 51.80
N GLY A 464 1.96 17.75 50.56
CA GLY A 464 2.39 18.50 49.38
C GLY A 464 1.78 19.92 49.32
N PHE A 465 0.58 20.14 49.88
CA PHE A 465 0.01 21.48 50.03
C PHE A 465 0.70 22.30 51.12
N LYS A 466 0.95 21.72 52.24
CA LYS A 466 1.60 22.39 53.38
C LYS A 466 3.03 22.83 53.03
N GLU A 467 3.77 21.98 52.31
CA GLU A 467 5.14 22.25 51.91
C GLU A 467 5.22 23.00 50.56
N GLY A 468 4.11 23.20 49.87
CA GLY A 468 4.02 23.98 48.61
C GLY A 468 4.70 23.28 47.41
N TRP A 469 4.58 21.96 47.28
CA TRP A 469 5.24 21.18 46.21
C TRP A 469 4.85 21.58 44.79
N TYR A 470 3.69 22.16 44.63
CA TYR A 470 3.15 22.71 43.35
C TYR A 470 3.69 24.11 42.99
N LYS A 471 4.44 24.77 43.89
CA LYS A 471 4.96 26.11 43.64
C LYS A 471 6.23 26.11 42.83
N PRO A 472 6.51 27.16 42.03
CA PRO A 472 7.70 27.27 41.21
C PRO A 472 9.01 27.21 41.98
N GLU A 473 9.04 27.82 43.17
CA GLU A 473 10.23 27.91 44.06
C GLU A 473 10.59 26.62 44.78
N TYR A 474 9.71 25.61 44.77
CA TYR A 474 9.99 24.33 45.41
C TYR A 474 10.97 23.51 44.57
N ASP A 475 12.07 23.03 45.20
CA ASP A 475 13.07 22.18 44.54
C ASP A 475 12.62 20.71 44.44
N GLU A 476 12.42 20.23 43.23
CA GLU A 476 12.07 18.88 42.89
C GLU A 476 13.26 18.03 42.44
N SER A 477 14.50 18.48 42.60
CA SER A 477 15.71 17.76 42.15
C SER A 477 15.84 16.35 42.71
N GLY A 478 15.39 16.16 43.96
CA GLY A 478 15.35 14.85 44.63
C GLY A 478 14.17 13.95 44.30
N TRP A 479 13.28 14.34 43.41
CA TRP A 479 12.13 13.55 43.03
C TRP A 479 12.48 12.45 42.03
N LEU A 480 11.68 11.39 41.94
CA LEU A 480 11.77 10.38 40.89
C LEU A 480 11.56 11.00 39.51
N SER A 481 12.21 10.46 38.51
CA SER A 481 12.04 10.90 37.11
C SER A 481 11.32 9.80 36.34
N LEU A 482 10.10 10.07 35.86
CA LEU A 482 9.25 9.09 35.20
C LEU A 482 8.69 9.66 33.90
N ASN A 483 8.46 8.80 32.91
CA ASN A 483 7.63 9.10 31.74
C ASN A 483 6.14 8.84 32.06
N CYS A 484 5.26 9.31 31.21
CA CYS A 484 3.83 8.97 31.29
C CYS A 484 3.62 7.47 31.12
N GLY A 485 2.66 6.91 31.86
CA GLY A 485 2.36 5.50 31.86
C GLY A 485 1.60 5.07 33.12
N PRO A 486 1.08 3.83 33.16
CA PRO A 486 0.38 3.30 34.32
C PRO A 486 1.35 3.12 35.50
N LEU A 487 0.86 3.32 36.70
CA LEU A 487 1.65 3.19 37.94
C LEU A 487 2.28 1.80 38.10
N SER A 488 1.66 0.76 37.54
CA SER A 488 2.21 -0.60 37.53
C SER A 488 3.59 -0.73 36.84
N ALA A 489 3.95 0.24 36.00
CA ALA A 489 5.27 0.28 35.38
C ALA A 489 6.37 0.71 36.37
N TYR A 490 6.01 1.34 37.49
CA TYR A 490 6.95 2.01 38.38
C TYR A 490 6.79 1.61 39.86
N PHE A 491 5.60 1.17 40.27
CA PHE A 491 5.25 0.90 41.66
C PHE A 491 4.65 -0.50 41.81
N SER A 492 4.89 -1.14 42.98
CA SER A 492 4.30 -2.42 43.37
C SER A 492 2.90 -2.29 44.01
N GLU A 493 2.61 -1.11 44.57
CA GLU A 493 1.34 -0.79 45.22
C GLU A 493 0.94 0.63 44.84
N ALA A 494 -0.37 0.88 44.73
CA ALA A 494 -0.88 2.22 44.41
C ALA A 494 -0.63 3.16 45.61
N PRO A 495 0.10 4.28 45.41
CA PRO A 495 0.29 5.27 46.47
C PRO A 495 -1.02 6.00 46.75
N ARG A 496 -1.18 6.58 47.94
CA ARG A 496 -2.35 7.33 48.34
C ARG A 496 -2.59 8.57 47.49
N ALA A 497 -1.52 9.28 47.13
CA ALA A 497 -1.50 10.38 46.19
C ALA A 497 -0.13 10.54 45.55
N LEU A 498 -0.09 11.10 44.37
CA LEU A 498 1.12 11.37 43.60
C LEU A 498 1.12 12.80 43.06
N TRP A 499 2.23 13.47 43.27
CA TRP A 499 2.54 14.74 42.64
C TRP A 499 3.45 14.52 41.44
N TYR A 500 3.00 15.04 40.27
CA TYR A 500 3.79 15.15 39.06
C TYR A 500 4.17 16.63 38.87
N LYS A 501 5.42 16.93 38.52
CA LYS A 501 5.90 18.30 38.28
C LYS A 501 6.81 18.33 37.07
N SER A 502 6.62 19.30 36.20
CA SER A 502 7.46 19.54 35.03
C SER A 502 7.65 21.04 34.77
N ARG A 503 8.70 21.41 34.01
CA ARG A 503 9.02 22.78 33.68
C ARG A 503 9.11 22.97 32.18
N PHE A 504 8.67 24.12 31.69
CA PHE A 504 8.83 24.54 30.31
C PHE A 504 9.11 26.04 30.23
N ASN A 505 9.81 26.49 29.16
CA ASN A 505 10.19 27.88 28.99
C ASN A 505 9.42 28.53 27.83
N VAL A 506 9.04 29.79 27.97
CA VAL A 506 8.32 30.58 26.96
C VAL A 506 9.17 31.82 26.61
N GLU A 507 9.68 31.86 25.38
CA GLU A 507 10.51 32.94 24.86
C GLU A 507 9.74 33.92 23.91
N GLY A 508 8.42 34.06 24.17
CA GLY A 508 7.54 34.93 23.40
C GLY A 508 6.52 34.25 22.52
N GLY A 509 6.51 32.91 22.50
CA GLY A 509 5.43 32.13 21.92
C GLY A 509 4.12 32.31 22.69
N LYS A 510 2.97 32.30 22.03
CA LYS A 510 1.66 32.43 22.65
C LYS A 510 1.09 31.08 23.01
N VAL A 511 1.21 30.69 24.26
CA VAL A 511 0.53 29.52 24.82
C VAL A 511 -0.93 29.87 25.05
N ARG A 512 -1.85 28.96 24.69
CA ARG A 512 -3.30 29.18 24.84
C ARG A 512 -3.94 28.20 25.79
N LYS A 513 -3.74 26.90 25.54
CA LYS A 513 -4.47 25.86 26.26
C LYS A 513 -3.67 24.59 26.48
N ILE A 514 -4.18 23.77 27.37
CA ILE A 514 -3.70 22.43 27.66
C ILE A 514 -4.79 21.41 27.34
N LEU A 515 -4.41 20.28 26.80
CA LEU A 515 -5.30 19.12 26.62
C LEU A 515 -5.05 18.14 27.76
N LEU A 516 -6.11 17.82 28.49
CA LEU A 516 -6.11 16.83 29.55
C LEU A 516 -6.58 15.49 28.99
N ASP A 517 -5.62 14.59 28.75
CA ASP A 517 -5.83 13.25 28.20
C ASP A 517 -5.01 12.27 29.05
N GLY A 518 -5.65 11.15 29.45
CA GLY A 518 -4.99 10.11 30.22
C GLY A 518 -4.57 10.50 31.65
N VAL A 519 -5.28 11.41 32.30
CA VAL A 519 -5.12 11.72 33.71
C VAL A 519 -6.13 10.89 34.49
N GLU A 520 -5.69 9.73 35.02
CA GLU A 520 -6.57 8.71 35.61
C GLU A 520 -6.38 8.59 37.13
N GLY A 521 -7.49 8.53 37.87
CA GLY A 521 -7.57 8.37 39.31
C GLY A 521 -8.91 8.84 39.84
N ASP A 522 -9.18 8.60 41.14
CA ASP A 522 -10.42 9.03 41.82
C ASP A 522 -10.60 10.55 41.82
N ALA A 523 -9.50 11.29 41.84
CA ALA A 523 -9.46 12.75 41.73
C ALA A 523 -8.09 13.23 41.26
N PHE A 524 -8.08 14.36 40.56
CA PHE A 524 -6.84 15.08 40.24
C PHE A 524 -7.01 16.59 40.37
N ARG A 525 -5.89 17.31 40.52
CA ARG A 525 -5.84 18.79 40.58
C ARG A 525 -4.66 19.24 39.73
N LEU A 526 -4.84 20.30 38.95
CA LEU A 526 -3.85 20.91 38.05
C LEU A 526 -3.41 22.26 38.57
N PHE A 527 -2.12 22.55 38.54
CA PHE A 527 -1.54 23.83 38.96
C PHE A 527 -0.61 24.35 37.84
N ILE A 528 -0.70 25.65 37.54
CA ILE A 528 0.25 26.36 36.68
C ILE A 528 0.84 27.52 37.49
N ASN A 529 2.18 27.55 37.58
CA ASN A 529 2.92 28.57 38.34
C ASN A 529 2.45 28.75 39.80
N GLY A 530 1.99 27.67 40.42
CA GLY A 530 1.49 27.67 41.81
C GLY A 530 0.01 28.05 41.98
N GLU A 531 -0.68 28.40 40.92
CA GLU A 531 -2.14 28.64 40.93
C GLU A 531 -2.90 27.40 40.50
N GLU A 532 -3.96 27.08 41.23
CA GLU A 532 -4.85 25.97 40.87
C GLU A 532 -5.73 26.35 39.66
N ILE A 533 -5.84 25.46 38.70
CA ILE A 533 -6.56 25.65 37.46
C ILE A 533 -7.90 24.91 37.52
N ASN A 534 -8.98 25.59 37.14
CA ASN A 534 -10.25 24.92 36.93
C ASN A 534 -10.17 24.03 35.67
N VAL A 535 -10.23 22.73 35.87
CA VAL A 535 -10.10 21.72 34.80
C VAL A 535 -11.39 21.48 33.98
N ARG A 536 -12.44 22.27 34.24
CA ARG A 536 -13.69 22.24 33.45
C ARG A 536 -13.49 23.06 32.17
N GLY A 537 -13.78 22.45 31.04
CA GLY A 537 -13.64 23.08 29.72
C GLY A 537 -14.43 22.35 28.65
N PRO A 538 -14.48 22.86 27.44
CA PRO A 538 -15.12 22.19 26.32
C PRO A 538 -14.33 20.93 25.90
N SER A 539 -15.00 20.06 25.14
CA SER A 539 -14.35 18.96 24.46
C SER A 539 -13.36 19.48 23.40
N SER A 540 -12.25 18.78 23.25
CA SER A 540 -11.25 19.09 22.24
C SER A 540 -11.75 18.72 20.84
N ILE A 541 -11.26 19.46 19.83
CA ILE A 541 -11.41 19.06 18.44
C ILE A 541 -10.68 17.74 18.14
N LEU A 542 -9.68 17.37 18.94
CA LEU A 542 -8.94 16.12 18.80
C LEU A 542 -9.80 14.92 19.23
N ASP A 543 -10.60 15.06 20.31
CA ASP A 543 -11.49 13.99 20.79
C ASP A 543 -12.58 14.58 21.68
N VAL A 544 -13.79 14.01 21.61
CA VAL A 544 -14.97 14.48 22.36
C VAL A 544 -14.83 14.30 23.87
N ASN A 545 -13.99 13.40 24.34
CA ASN A 545 -13.74 13.12 25.76
C ASN A 545 -12.47 13.79 26.30
N ILE A 546 -11.66 14.40 25.45
CA ILE A 546 -10.47 15.16 25.88
C ILE A 546 -10.89 16.59 26.19
N THR A 547 -10.62 17.04 27.41
CA THR A 547 -10.98 18.41 27.86
C THR A 547 -9.89 19.40 27.44
N GLU A 548 -10.31 20.54 26.86
CA GLU A 548 -9.47 21.72 26.63
C GLU A 548 -9.58 22.68 27.83
N VAL A 549 -8.44 23.04 28.39
CA VAL A 549 -8.38 23.99 29.52
C VAL A 549 -7.55 25.21 29.08
N ASP A 550 -8.17 26.39 29.11
CA ASP A 550 -7.48 27.67 28.82
C ASP A 550 -6.49 27.99 29.96
N ILE A 551 -5.22 28.22 29.58
CA ILE A 551 -4.14 28.59 30.49
C ILE A 551 -3.41 29.87 30.05
N SER A 552 -3.99 30.62 29.11
CA SER A 552 -3.34 31.76 28.46
C SER A 552 -2.98 32.90 29.45
N ASP A 553 -3.78 33.12 30.51
CA ASP A 553 -3.57 34.11 31.55
C ASP A 553 -2.67 33.61 32.71
N LYS A 554 -2.32 32.33 32.73
CA LYS A 554 -1.50 31.67 33.78
C LYS A 554 -0.07 31.47 33.39
N VAL A 555 0.23 31.50 32.07
CA VAL A 555 1.57 31.32 31.53
C VAL A 555 2.28 32.68 31.39
N ARG A 556 3.55 32.72 31.76
CA ARG A 556 4.40 33.93 31.73
C ARG A 556 5.62 33.72 30.84
N LEU A 557 6.27 34.83 30.47
CA LEU A 557 7.60 34.79 29.83
C LEU A 557 8.62 34.17 30.79
N GLY A 558 9.56 33.42 30.26
CA GLY A 558 10.56 32.69 31.00
C GLY A 558 10.03 31.31 31.47
N GLU A 559 10.53 30.83 32.59
CA GLU A 559 10.23 29.53 33.13
C GLU A 559 8.80 29.46 33.68
N ASN A 560 8.07 28.41 33.31
CA ASN A 560 6.75 28.04 33.81
C ASN A 560 6.80 26.64 34.41
N VAL A 561 6.00 26.43 35.45
CA VAL A 561 5.86 25.16 36.18
C VAL A 561 4.44 24.64 36.03
N ILE A 562 4.33 23.38 35.63
CA ILE A 562 3.09 22.61 35.69
C ILE A 562 3.21 21.56 36.78
N ALA A 563 2.19 21.46 37.66
CA ALA A 563 2.09 20.40 38.64
C ALA A 563 0.71 19.75 38.62
N ILE A 564 0.67 18.43 38.76
CA ILE A 564 -0.55 17.64 38.78
C ILE A 564 -0.52 16.77 40.05
N LEU A 565 -1.57 16.87 40.87
CA LEU A 565 -1.82 15.92 41.95
C LEU A 565 -2.84 14.90 41.49
N ILE A 566 -2.53 13.61 41.57
CA ILE A 566 -3.44 12.52 41.27
C ILE A 566 -3.65 11.66 42.50
N LYS A 567 -4.89 11.29 42.80
CA LYS A 567 -5.28 10.29 43.83
C LYS A 567 -5.63 9.00 43.06
N PRO A 568 -4.71 8.06 42.90
CA PRO A 568 -4.99 6.83 42.17
C PRO A 568 -5.83 5.86 43.01
N SER A 569 -6.71 5.09 42.38
CA SER A 569 -7.46 3.99 42.98
C SER A 569 -6.80 2.63 42.72
N SER A 570 -5.95 2.56 41.71
CA SER A 570 -5.30 1.33 41.27
C SER A 570 -3.93 1.58 40.63
N LEU A 571 -3.16 0.49 40.42
CA LEU A 571 -1.91 0.54 39.68
C LEU A 571 -2.09 0.80 38.17
N LYS A 572 -3.31 0.78 37.64
CA LYS A 572 -3.62 1.14 36.24
C LYS A 572 -3.74 2.64 36.05
N ASP A 573 -3.95 3.39 37.13
CA ASP A 573 -4.10 4.84 37.12
C ASP A 573 -2.75 5.55 37.00
N GLY A 574 -2.80 6.89 36.97
CA GLY A 574 -1.66 7.78 36.87
C GLY A 574 -1.79 8.76 35.71
N LEU A 575 -0.67 9.30 35.28
CA LEU A 575 -0.60 10.12 34.08
C LEU A 575 -0.21 9.22 32.90
N LEU A 576 -1.23 8.70 32.20
CA LEU A 576 -1.07 7.64 31.19
C LEU A 576 -0.56 8.15 29.84
N ASP A 577 -0.83 9.41 29.51
CA ASP A 577 -0.49 10.04 28.23
C ASP A 577 0.22 11.37 28.45
N PRO A 578 1.09 11.79 27.48
CA PRO A 578 1.72 13.11 27.52
C PRO A 578 0.68 14.25 27.57
N ILE A 579 0.94 15.21 28.42
CA ILE A 579 0.13 16.44 28.46
C ILE A 579 0.52 17.32 27.25
N ARG A 580 -0.50 17.81 26.54
CA ARG A 580 -0.33 18.62 25.33
C ARG A 580 -0.62 20.09 25.61
N ILE A 581 0.39 20.95 25.43
CA ILE A 581 0.26 22.40 25.45
C ILE A 581 0.06 22.88 24.01
N LEU A 582 -0.97 23.65 23.75
CA LEU A 582 -1.32 24.17 22.43
C LEU A 582 -1.20 25.69 22.35
N GLY A 583 -0.84 26.20 21.15
CA GLY A 583 -0.76 27.63 20.92
C GLY A 583 -0.07 28.04 19.63
N GLU A 584 0.22 29.35 19.53
CA GLU A 584 0.95 29.97 18.42
C GLU A 584 2.43 30.14 18.78
N PHE A 585 3.22 29.08 18.61
CA PHE A 585 4.65 29.05 18.95
C PHE A 585 5.41 28.07 18.07
N LYS A 586 6.73 28.20 18.07
CA LYS A 586 7.69 27.16 17.63
C LYS A 586 8.31 26.48 18.84
N VAL A 587 8.51 25.18 18.76
CA VAL A 587 9.27 24.41 19.77
C VAL A 587 10.73 24.42 19.35
N THR A 588 11.61 24.98 20.19
CA THR A 588 13.06 25.04 19.98
C THR A 588 13.77 24.30 21.10
N GLU A 589 14.70 23.44 20.75
CA GLU A 589 15.55 22.71 21.69
C GLU A 589 16.98 23.24 21.57
N LYS A 590 17.50 23.84 22.66
CA LYS A 590 18.88 24.37 22.73
C LYS A 590 19.52 23.96 24.07
N GLU A 591 20.71 23.40 24.03
CA GLU A 591 21.49 23.03 25.23
C GLU A 591 20.67 22.23 26.28
N CYS A 592 19.88 21.27 25.82
CA CYS A 592 18.96 20.48 26.64
C CYS A 592 17.83 21.28 27.31
N LYS A 593 17.56 22.51 26.86
CA LYS A 593 16.39 23.30 27.26
C LYS A 593 15.42 23.43 26.12
N ILE A 594 14.15 23.22 26.41
CA ILE A 594 13.06 23.38 25.46
C ILE A 594 12.43 24.75 25.68
N SER A 595 12.27 25.53 24.62
CA SER A 595 11.60 26.83 24.65
C SER A 595 10.48 26.91 23.62
N LEU A 596 9.43 27.70 23.96
CA LEU A 596 8.31 28.02 23.07
C LEU A 596 8.54 29.44 22.52
N ASP A 597 9.01 29.51 21.29
CA ASP A 597 9.44 30.73 20.62
C ASP A 597 8.32 31.32 19.75
N PRO A 598 8.37 32.61 19.36
CA PRO A 598 7.41 33.19 18.43
C PRO A 598 7.43 32.51 17.06
N LEU A 599 6.27 32.49 16.39
CA LEU A 599 6.17 32.06 15.00
C LEU A 599 6.84 33.10 14.09
N HIS A 600 7.68 32.62 13.17
CA HIS A 600 8.20 33.43 12.05
C HIS A 600 7.27 33.22 10.84
N ASN A 601 7.29 34.14 9.90
CA ASN A 601 6.41 34.09 8.72
C ASN A 601 6.95 33.23 7.56
N GLU A 602 8.11 32.59 7.72
CA GLU A 602 8.77 31.83 6.67
C GLU A 602 9.08 30.41 7.11
N ILE A 603 8.93 29.47 6.17
CA ILE A 603 9.31 28.07 6.29
C ILE A 603 10.18 27.66 5.10
N VAL A 604 11.09 26.71 5.31
CA VAL A 604 12.00 26.21 4.28
C VAL A 604 11.45 24.91 3.72
N VAL A 605 11.25 24.83 2.41
CA VAL A 605 10.92 23.58 1.72
C VAL A 605 12.18 22.69 1.59
N GLY A 606 12.01 21.37 1.54
CA GLY A 606 13.11 20.42 1.58
C GLY A 606 13.55 20.04 3.00
N LYS A 607 12.85 20.55 4.03
CA LYS A 607 13.06 20.20 5.43
C LYS A 607 11.74 19.82 6.09
N SER A 608 11.80 18.83 7.00
CA SER A 608 10.62 18.44 7.78
C SER A 608 10.12 19.57 8.70
N TRP A 609 8.83 19.63 8.94
CA TRP A 609 8.22 20.49 9.98
C TRP A 609 8.84 20.24 11.35
N THR A 610 9.12 18.96 11.64
CA THR A 610 9.70 18.54 12.92
C THR A 610 11.05 19.18 13.21
N GLU A 611 11.79 19.57 12.17
CA GLU A 611 13.08 20.27 12.26
C GLU A 611 12.93 21.80 12.29
N GLN A 612 11.72 22.30 12.06
CA GLN A 612 11.43 23.73 11.90
C GLN A 612 10.53 24.31 13.01
N GLY A 613 10.47 23.61 14.14
CA GLY A 613 9.72 24.03 15.32
C GLY A 613 8.30 23.49 15.44
N PHE A 614 7.97 22.45 14.65
CA PHE A 614 6.66 21.78 14.67
C PHE A 614 6.79 20.27 14.92
N PRO A 615 7.53 19.82 15.97
CA PRO A 615 7.82 18.40 16.17
C PRO A 615 6.57 17.55 16.46
N TYR A 616 5.54 18.15 17.05
CA TYR A 616 4.33 17.46 17.48
C TYR A 616 3.07 17.97 16.76
N TYR A 617 3.25 18.83 15.75
CA TYR A 617 2.12 19.34 14.99
C TYR A 617 1.49 18.27 14.11
N SER A 618 0.18 18.15 14.21
CA SER A 618 -0.64 17.34 13.30
C SER A 618 -1.78 18.19 12.77
N GLY A 619 -1.80 18.42 11.46
CA GLY A 619 -2.73 19.37 10.85
C GLY A 619 -2.33 19.73 9.42
N THR A 620 -2.70 20.91 8.99
CA THR A 620 -2.40 21.43 7.65
C THR A 620 -1.52 22.68 7.74
N ILE A 621 -0.38 22.68 7.03
CA ILE A 621 0.38 23.90 6.75
C ILE A 621 0.12 24.32 5.32
N ILE A 622 -0.20 25.62 5.15
CA ILE A 622 -0.34 26.29 3.86
C ILE A 622 0.97 26.99 3.56
N TYR A 623 1.56 26.70 2.41
CA TYR A 623 2.74 27.36 1.87
C TYR A 623 2.31 28.30 0.76
N GLU A 624 2.82 29.52 0.74
CA GLU A 624 2.51 30.54 -0.27
C GLU A 624 3.77 31.14 -0.88
N THR A 625 3.80 31.21 -2.22
CA THR A 625 4.85 31.91 -2.97
C THR A 625 4.29 32.58 -4.20
N GLU A 626 5.04 33.50 -4.75
CA GLU A 626 4.76 34.13 -6.04
C GLU A 626 5.93 33.90 -7.00
N ILE A 627 5.58 33.63 -8.23
CA ILE A 627 6.54 33.39 -9.31
C ILE A 627 6.18 34.18 -10.54
N GLU A 628 7.16 34.46 -11.40
CA GLU A 628 6.93 35.08 -12.68
C GLU A 628 7.21 34.11 -13.82
N ILE A 629 6.23 33.94 -14.71
CA ILE A 629 6.33 33.07 -15.88
C ILE A 629 6.32 33.98 -17.13
N PRO A 630 7.47 34.12 -17.80
CA PRO A 630 7.49 34.84 -19.05
C PRO A 630 6.86 33.99 -20.17
N ASN A 631 5.99 34.57 -20.98
CA ASN A 631 5.48 34.01 -22.22
C ASN A 631 4.95 32.55 -22.15
N LEU A 632 3.80 32.35 -21.51
CA LEU A 632 3.06 31.09 -21.54
C LEU A 632 2.13 31.08 -22.77
N THR A 633 2.42 30.23 -23.74
CA THR A 633 1.61 30.04 -24.98
C THR A 633 0.73 28.81 -24.87
N SER A 634 -0.28 28.71 -25.72
CA SER A 634 -1.29 27.61 -25.68
C SER A 634 -0.74 26.24 -26.09
N ASP A 635 0.45 26.18 -26.68
CA ASP A 635 1.19 24.97 -27.03
C ASP A 635 2.09 24.45 -25.91
N LYS A 636 1.93 24.94 -24.70
CA LYS A 636 2.66 24.48 -23.53
C LYS A 636 1.79 23.60 -22.64
N LYS A 637 2.42 22.57 -22.04
CA LYS A 637 1.90 21.82 -20.90
C LYS A 637 2.81 22.07 -19.71
N VAL A 638 2.23 22.42 -18.56
CA VAL A 638 3.00 22.72 -17.34
C VAL A 638 2.54 21.83 -16.21
N LEU A 639 3.47 21.04 -15.69
CA LEU A 639 3.26 20.20 -14.52
C LEU A 639 3.99 20.80 -13.31
N LEU A 640 3.30 20.88 -12.19
CA LEU A 640 3.92 21.17 -10.89
C LEU A 640 4.29 19.85 -10.23
N ASP A 641 5.57 19.60 -10.06
CA ASP A 641 6.14 18.46 -9.37
C ASP A 641 6.63 18.89 -7.98
N CYS A 642 5.98 18.37 -6.92
CA CYS A 642 6.31 18.68 -5.54
C CYS A 642 7.25 17.63 -4.89
N GLY A 643 7.67 16.61 -5.65
CA GLY A 643 8.60 15.59 -5.18
C GLY A 643 8.07 14.77 -4.01
N ASP A 644 8.81 14.75 -2.88
CA ASP A 644 8.41 14.05 -1.66
C ASP A 644 7.55 14.94 -0.75
N VAL A 645 6.30 14.57 -0.59
CA VAL A 645 5.31 15.26 0.26
C VAL A 645 4.81 14.30 1.34
N ARG A 646 4.70 14.79 2.57
CA ARG A 646 4.17 14.04 3.72
C ARG A 646 3.01 14.80 4.37
N ASP A 647 1.73 14.40 4.10
CA ASP A 647 1.28 13.22 3.35
C ASP A 647 0.33 13.60 2.19
N ILE A 648 -0.55 14.58 2.38
CA ILE A 648 -1.58 14.99 1.42
C ILE A 648 -1.21 16.36 0.85
N LEU A 649 -1.36 16.52 -0.45
CA LEU A 649 -1.11 17.77 -1.16
C LEU A 649 -2.39 18.27 -1.81
N GLU A 650 -2.76 19.53 -1.53
CA GLU A 650 -3.75 20.30 -2.28
C GLU A 650 -3.03 21.51 -2.93
N VAL A 651 -3.24 21.69 -4.23
CA VAL A 651 -2.60 22.77 -5.02
C VAL A 651 -3.64 23.78 -5.44
N VAL A 652 -3.35 25.06 -5.20
CA VAL A 652 -4.12 26.19 -5.65
C VAL A 652 -3.18 27.14 -6.40
N VAL A 653 -3.57 27.57 -7.58
CA VAL A 653 -2.84 28.55 -8.40
C VAL A 653 -3.77 29.68 -8.78
N ASN A 654 -3.36 30.91 -8.49
CA ASN A 654 -4.16 32.12 -8.76
C ASN A 654 -5.58 32.04 -8.17
N ASP A 655 -5.69 31.50 -6.93
CA ASP A 655 -6.93 31.28 -6.16
C ASP A 655 -7.87 30.21 -6.76
N GLU A 656 -7.43 29.45 -7.77
CA GLU A 656 -8.16 28.33 -8.37
C GLU A 656 -7.55 26.98 -7.95
N SER A 657 -8.40 26.01 -7.58
CA SER A 657 -7.96 24.68 -7.22
C SER A 657 -7.50 23.89 -8.43
N CYS A 658 -6.24 23.44 -8.43
CA CYS A 658 -5.67 22.58 -9.48
C CYS A 658 -5.84 21.08 -9.17
N GLY A 659 -6.12 20.71 -7.93
CA GLY A 659 -6.35 19.34 -7.55
C GLY A 659 -5.75 18.93 -6.20
N ILE A 660 -6.00 17.66 -5.83
CA ILE A 660 -5.55 17.06 -4.57
C ILE A 660 -4.86 15.75 -4.89
N ARG A 661 -3.72 15.49 -4.23
CA ARG A 661 -3.02 14.20 -4.24
C ARG A 661 -3.01 13.61 -2.83
N LEU A 662 -3.55 12.41 -2.69
CA LEU A 662 -3.55 11.66 -1.42
C LEU A 662 -2.30 10.79 -1.27
N TRP A 663 -1.59 10.54 -2.38
CA TRP A 663 -0.38 9.71 -2.51
C TRP A 663 0.43 10.14 -3.74
N GLN A 664 1.60 9.59 -3.86
CA GLN A 664 2.51 9.81 -5.00
C GLN A 664 1.94 9.26 -6.34
N PRO A 665 2.36 9.89 -7.47
CA PRO A 665 3.25 11.03 -7.58
C PRO A 665 2.56 12.35 -7.25
N TYR A 666 3.25 13.23 -6.52
CA TYR A 666 2.73 14.55 -6.19
C TYR A 666 2.97 15.53 -7.35
N ILE A 667 2.45 15.15 -8.51
CA ILE A 667 2.51 15.91 -9.76
C ILE A 667 1.09 16.31 -10.15
N ILE A 668 0.90 17.61 -10.45
CA ILE A 668 -0.40 18.17 -10.83
C ILE A 668 -0.24 19.01 -12.08
N ASP A 669 -1.15 18.84 -13.05
CA ASP A 669 -1.23 19.70 -14.21
C ASP A 669 -1.79 21.07 -13.80
N VAL A 670 -1.01 22.12 -13.98
CA VAL A 670 -1.37 23.50 -13.63
C VAL A 670 -1.47 24.39 -14.87
N THR A 671 -1.43 23.80 -16.05
CA THR A 671 -1.40 24.52 -17.34
C THR A 671 -2.50 25.58 -17.47
N ARG A 672 -3.72 25.20 -17.09
CA ARG A 672 -4.92 26.07 -17.26
C ARG A 672 -4.99 27.20 -16.23
N ASN A 673 -4.30 27.06 -15.09
CA ASN A 673 -4.40 27.98 -13.97
C ASN A 673 -3.23 28.99 -13.96
N LEU A 674 -2.18 28.73 -14.75
CA LEU A 674 -1.05 29.63 -14.93
C LEU A 674 -1.32 30.67 -16.01
N LYS A 675 -0.70 31.84 -15.87
CA LYS A 675 -0.72 32.93 -16.86
C LYS A 675 0.68 33.49 -17.07
N SER A 676 0.88 34.17 -18.18
CA SER A 676 2.09 34.98 -18.39
C SER A 676 2.19 36.07 -17.34
N GLY A 677 3.40 36.32 -16.80
CA GLY A 677 3.64 37.26 -15.72
C GLY A 677 3.52 36.62 -14.33
N ARG A 678 3.04 37.40 -13.37
CA ARG A 678 2.97 37.02 -11.95
C ARG A 678 1.89 36.01 -11.64
N ASN A 679 2.27 34.92 -10.96
CA ASN A 679 1.38 33.87 -10.51
C ASN A 679 1.59 33.63 -9.01
N LYS A 680 0.47 33.43 -8.28
CA LYS A 680 0.47 33.00 -6.87
C LYS A 680 0.28 31.50 -6.82
N ILE A 681 1.15 30.80 -6.10
CA ILE A 681 1.04 29.34 -5.83
C ILE A 681 0.82 29.15 -4.35
N GLU A 682 -0.19 28.35 -4.01
CA GLU A 682 -0.50 27.93 -2.67
C GLU A 682 -0.51 26.41 -2.61
N LEU A 683 0.28 25.83 -1.69
CA LEU A 683 0.38 24.39 -1.44
C LEU A 683 -0.08 24.10 -0.02
N LYS A 684 -1.16 23.33 0.13
CA LYS A 684 -1.67 22.88 1.43
C LYS A 684 -1.23 21.46 1.68
N VAL A 685 -0.37 21.28 2.67
CA VAL A 685 0.12 19.94 3.05
C VAL A 685 -0.52 19.54 4.36
N THR A 686 -1.07 18.32 4.42
CA THR A 686 -1.71 17.76 5.61
C THR A 686 -1.03 16.45 5.99
N ASN A 687 -0.58 16.33 7.24
CA ASN A 687 0.05 15.12 7.78
C ASN A 687 -0.93 14.22 8.55
N THR A 688 -0.41 13.17 9.21
CA THR A 688 -1.16 12.24 10.06
C THR A 688 -1.26 12.73 11.51
N ALA A 689 -2.05 12.02 12.34
CA ALA A 689 -2.20 12.32 13.76
C ALA A 689 -1.04 11.81 14.65
N ALA A 690 -0.06 11.08 14.09
CA ALA A 690 1.01 10.44 14.85
C ALA A 690 1.78 11.39 15.77
N ASN A 691 2.10 12.60 15.28
CA ASN A 691 2.92 13.56 16.03
C ASN A 691 2.21 14.07 17.28
N ILE A 692 0.92 14.42 17.18
CA ILE A 692 0.16 14.94 18.34
C ILE A 692 -0.29 13.83 19.30
N ILE A 693 -0.60 12.63 18.80
CA ILE A 693 -1.12 11.53 19.63
C ILE A 693 0.02 10.78 20.31
N LYS A 694 1.10 10.46 19.58
CA LYS A 694 2.19 9.62 20.05
C LYS A 694 3.51 10.35 20.30
N GLY A 695 3.66 11.58 19.81
CA GLY A 695 4.93 12.31 19.89
C GLY A 695 6.06 11.71 19.05
N GLU A 696 5.73 10.97 17.99
CA GLU A 696 6.69 10.18 17.19
C GLU A 696 7.63 11.05 16.34
N LYS A 697 7.38 12.35 16.21
CA LYS A 697 8.13 13.28 15.35
C LYS A 697 8.29 12.78 13.92
N VAL A 698 7.24 12.19 13.36
CA VAL A 698 7.22 11.67 11.99
C VAL A 698 7.49 12.82 11.02
N PRO A 699 8.42 12.66 10.06
CA PRO A 699 8.68 13.67 9.06
C PRO A 699 7.41 14.12 8.33
N SER A 700 7.23 15.43 8.20
CA SER A 700 6.00 16.02 7.68
C SER A 700 6.33 17.24 6.81
N GLY A 701 5.47 17.54 5.82
CA GLY A 701 5.61 18.74 4.97
C GLY A 701 6.15 18.46 3.57
N LEU A 702 6.71 19.50 2.94
CA LEU A 702 7.38 19.41 1.64
C LEU A 702 8.85 19.04 1.86
N LEU A 703 9.20 17.77 1.64
CA LEU A 703 10.54 17.24 1.87
C LEU A 703 11.45 17.36 0.62
N SER A 704 10.90 17.84 -0.48
CA SER A 704 11.63 18.20 -1.70
C SER A 704 11.25 19.60 -2.17
N PRO A 705 12.17 20.39 -2.75
CA PRO A 705 11.81 21.65 -3.39
C PRO A 705 10.89 21.41 -4.60
N PRO A 706 9.72 22.09 -4.67
CA PRO A 706 8.85 22.00 -5.84
C PRO A 706 9.46 22.65 -7.08
N LYS A 707 9.04 22.16 -8.26
CA LYS A 707 9.46 22.69 -9.56
C LYS A 707 8.31 22.66 -10.58
N LEU A 708 8.37 23.55 -11.54
CA LEU A 708 7.51 23.47 -12.72
C LEU A 708 8.28 22.79 -13.87
N ILE A 709 7.61 21.86 -14.53
CA ILE A 709 8.12 21.13 -15.69
C ILE A 709 7.25 21.54 -16.88
N MET A 710 7.85 22.29 -17.80
CA MET A 710 7.14 22.86 -18.96
C MET A 710 7.56 22.14 -20.23
N TYR A 711 6.60 21.50 -20.88
CA TYR A 711 6.74 20.75 -22.13
C TYR A 711 6.19 21.56 -23.31
N ASP A 712 6.80 21.38 -24.47
CA ASP A 712 6.29 21.84 -25.76
C ASP A 712 5.36 20.76 -26.33
N LEU A 713 4.12 21.13 -26.64
CA LEU A 713 3.15 20.23 -27.28
C LEU A 713 3.30 20.30 -28.80
N HIS A 714 3.42 19.16 -29.43
CA HIS A 714 3.52 18.99 -30.89
C HIS A 714 2.26 18.32 -31.42
N GLU A 715 1.70 18.91 -32.48
CA GLU A 715 0.52 18.39 -33.15
C GLU A 715 0.90 17.69 -34.45
N ILE A 716 0.41 16.45 -34.62
CA ILE A 716 0.58 15.64 -35.81
C ILE A 716 -0.82 15.31 -36.34
N SER A 717 -1.14 15.76 -37.54
CA SER A 717 -2.41 15.48 -38.20
C SER A 717 -2.17 14.62 -39.42
N LEU A 718 -2.93 13.52 -39.56
CA LEU A 718 -2.79 12.53 -40.61
C LEU A 718 -4.18 12.16 -41.17
N GLY A 719 -4.33 12.20 -42.48
CA GLY A 719 -5.47 11.60 -43.17
C GLY A 719 -5.14 10.16 -43.61
N TYR A 720 -6.16 9.30 -43.71
CA TYR A 720 -5.92 7.91 -44.15
C TYR A 720 -5.31 7.85 -45.58
N ASN A 721 -5.72 8.76 -46.48
CA ASN A 721 -5.18 8.80 -47.85
C ASN A 721 -3.71 9.26 -47.86
N ASP A 722 -3.35 10.21 -47.01
CA ASP A 722 -1.95 10.65 -46.87
C ASP A 722 -1.08 9.50 -46.33
N PHE A 723 -1.59 8.77 -45.32
CA PHE A 723 -0.96 7.61 -44.77
C PHE A 723 -0.74 6.48 -45.78
N LYS A 724 -1.75 6.18 -46.60
CA LYS A 724 -1.66 5.21 -47.71
C LYS A 724 -0.66 5.63 -48.79
N GLY A 725 -0.52 6.93 -49.05
CA GLY A 725 0.46 7.46 -50.00
C GLY A 725 1.91 7.25 -49.52
N MET A 726 2.16 7.35 -48.21
CA MET A 726 3.50 7.13 -47.63
C MET A 726 3.96 5.66 -47.73
N THR A 727 3.04 4.70 -47.54
CA THR A 727 3.35 3.26 -47.66
C THR A 727 3.72 2.83 -49.07
N ASN A 728 3.17 3.50 -50.12
CA ASN A 728 3.46 3.18 -51.52
C ASN A 728 4.81 3.74 -52.04
N HIS A 729 5.49 4.59 -51.26
CA HIS A 729 6.82 5.13 -51.62
C HIS A 729 7.99 4.39 -51.00
N ASN A 730 7.72 3.44 -50.09
CA ASN A 730 8.75 2.65 -49.39
C ASN A 730 8.91 1.19 -49.94
N ASP A 731 8.11 0.82 -50.98
CA ASP A 731 8.31 -0.39 -51.78
C ASP A 731 9.10 -0.01 -53.07
#